data_e30790079932988726b0831a266c5e6c
#
_entry.id   e30790079932988726b0831a266c5e6c
#
_cell.length_a   1.000
_cell.length_b   1.000
_cell.length_c   1.000
_cell.angle_alpha   90.00
_cell.angle_beta   90.00
_cell.angle_gamma   90.00
#
_symmetry.space_group_name_H-M   'P 1'
#
loop_
_entity.id
_entity.type
_entity.pdbx_description
1 polymer ?
#
loop_
_entity_poly.entity_id
_entity_poly.type
_entity_poly.pdbx_seq_one_letter_code
_entity_poly.pdbx_strand_id
1 'polypeptide(L)'
;MAKKRLTRYVFNPGIAGVGNLVLPGKVDANQFLLITNASKGNILYNFADTNNRGASSVTFDASASTISNTQFAGETTLTFNTSTVGQVSGDSLTIFVEGDEVVTRPYDFGMDAMYRMRVANPTSLIDADFEYGLQPTKWQSYQTVRNYPSVYEQVGTDLTVNSIATYANAFASIINVSVTSHGFSAGDPFTLSALNSSVIGYARAEGTFLVLANTGVNTFTYVSKGNVGLTKDESLITGQTQMRRAGFYTGATIPVANIYNVGNTAAGSLMHVTFSTPHGFTPSMPFLVNVAGTSANTVASVTGPFYTNAVINSTRISFVARGNVVAGTNLVGLAGISSVSLYARPDGYVSHRPGDGGVLLGTGVPTHGSRVARQSKKYFRYQPAKGLFFSTGALFAPNFDIKSIVANNVSIGSNITVETDEVEHLMQANAIVILEDITTSGYDGTYTVDQILDEITFVVKATQVLGSTSAEVGTQPKVYLNGWHGAAVRLGPSDDQNGVFWEYDGQTLNVVRRSSTFQTAGTVAVTPDSNSVVGTGTKFTQQLEVGKQVVIRGMTHRITGLTADTAITVTPDYRGVNASAGVKMYLIQELRVPQTDFNLDRLDGTGPSGYLFLPNKMQMIGIQFTWYGAGSIDYMIRGIDGSWVFAHKIKNNNVNNEAFMRTGNLPVRYEVINEGGGVVSKLSGAMTAGSPANGSNFSVQDGSFFPNAGTVYIDNELISYNGKIGNTLLNITRGATLRVFLGGGLRTFYAGTAAAHNVLAGVELVSCLASPTITHWGSAYVMDGGFDTDRGYIFSYQENNFTVTTAEQTLFAIRLAPSVSNSIVGDLGDRELLNRAQILLESLEVTSGDTASATNIIVRAVLNPSNFDTATSAFVTINDPIYGSQPSFSQVCVTPSFTGANSFAIPGEQVFSYVASPGQLNTLNLTPFKELTQSALGGRGVYPNGADVLCINVKSVSGTITKTNVVLRWGEAQA
;
A
#
# COMPACT_ATOMS: atom_id res chain seq x y z
N MET A 1 -18.70 -25.65 -23.68
CA MET A 1 -17.42 -26.35 -23.98
C MET A 1 -16.45 -25.32 -24.53
N ALA A 2 -15.40 -25.08 -23.84
CA ALA A 2 -14.48 -24.09 -24.28
C ALA A 2 -13.38 -24.73 -25.15
N LYS A 3 -13.10 -24.07 -26.24
CA LYS A 3 -12.11 -24.51 -27.21
C LYS A 3 -10.78 -23.84 -26.87
N LYS A 4 -9.74 -24.65 -26.74
CA LYS A 4 -8.37 -24.18 -26.48
C LYS A 4 -7.52 -24.43 -27.71
N ARG A 5 -6.77 -23.41 -28.14
CA ARG A 5 -5.73 -23.57 -29.15
C ARG A 5 -4.42 -23.93 -28.46
N LEU A 6 -3.84 -25.04 -28.86
CA LEU A 6 -2.51 -25.44 -28.40
C LEU A 6 -1.44 -24.88 -29.35
N THR A 7 -0.42 -24.27 -28.79
CA THR A 7 0.67 -23.62 -29.53
C THR A 7 2.00 -24.32 -29.38
N ARG A 8 2.14 -25.20 -28.39
CA ARG A 8 3.36 -26.01 -28.17
C ARG A 8 3.09 -27.43 -28.61
N TYR A 9 3.85 -27.89 -29.57
CA TYR A 9 3.74 -29.24 -30.11
C TYR A 9 4.98 -29.61 -30.93
N VAL A 10 5.22 -30.92 -31.12
CA VAL A 10 6.16 -31.43 -32.09
C VAL A 10 5.34 -32.21 -33.12
N PHE A 11 5.48 -31.83 -34.39
CA PHE A 11 4.83 -32.52 -35.50
C PHE A 11 5.83 -33.34 -36.29
N ASN A 12 5.60 -34.64 -36.37
CA ASN A 12 6.39 -35.58 -37.13
C ASN A 12 5.50 -36.16 -38.24
N PRO A 13 5.63 -35.73 -39.49
CA PRO A 13 4.78 -36.18 -40.59
C PRO A 13 4.96 -37.64 -41.00
N GLY A 14 6.03 -38.31 -40.52
CA GLY A 14 6.31 -39.71 -40.83
C GLY A 14 6.81 -39.95 -42.26
N ILE A 15 7.63 -40.97 -42.45
CA ILE A 15 8.24 -41.29 -43.76
C ILE A 15 7.29 -42.06 -44.65
N ALA A 16 6.33 -42.82 -44.10
CA ALA A 16 5.41 -43.68 -44.81
C ALA A 16 3.94 -43.14 -44.84
N GLY A 17 3.76 -41.85 -44.57
CA GLY A 17 2.42 -41.23 -44.56
C GLY A 17 1.64 -41.42 -43.28
N VAL A 18 2.21 -42.02 -42.25
CA VAL A 18 1.64 -42.06 -40.89
C VAL A 18 2.43 -41.13 -40.01
N GLY A 19 1.88 -39.96 -39.73
CA GLY A 19 2.50 -38.96 -38.88
C GLY A 19 1.97 -39.01 -37.45
N ASN A 20 2.71 -38.38 -36.56
CA ASN A 20 2.26 -38.15 -35.20
C ASN A 20 2.44 -36.71 -34.76
N LEU A 21 1.65 -36.34 -33.74
CA LEU A 21 1.65 -35.07 -33.08
C LEU A 21 1.92 -35.29 -31.59
N VAL A 22 2.98 -34.75 -31.07
CA VAL A 22 3.32 -34.81 -29.64
C VAL A 22 2.94 -33.51 -28.98
N LEU A 23 2.21 -33.61 -27.89
CA LEU A 23 1.72 -32.48 -27.08
C LEU A 23 2.21 -32.61 -25.63
N PRO A 24 2.53 -31.51 -24.96
CA PRO A 24 2.89 -31.54 -23.54
C PRO A 24 1.65 -31.85 -22.68
N GLY A 25 1.85 -32.69 -21.68
CA GLY A 25 0.81 -33.07 -20.73
C GLY A 25 -0.17 -34.10 -21.25
N LYS A 26 -1.21 -34.40 -20.46
CA LYS A 26 -2.24 -35.35 -20.77
C LYS A 26 -3.39 -34.70 -21.55
N VAL A 27 -3.67 -35.17 -22.75
CA VAL A 27 -4.83 -34.82 -23.56
C VAL A 27 -5.55 -36.11 -23.93
N ASP A 28 -6.78 -36.27 -23.50
CA ASP A 28 -7.56 -37.47 -23.81
C ASP A 28 -8.11 -37.43 -25.26
N ALA A 29 -8.32 -38.60 -25.84
CA ALA A 29 -8.72 -38.73 -27.25
C ALA A 29 -10.02 -37.99 -27.61
N ASN A 30 -10.92 -37.87 -26.66
CA ASN A 30 -12.19 -37.15 -26.82
C ASN A 30 -12.09 -35.64 -26.67
N GLN A 31 -10.95 -35.14 -26.23
CA GLN A 31 -10.71 -33.70 -26.10
C GLN A 31 -10.23 -33.06 -27.42
N PHE A 32 -9.74 -33.84 -28.37
CA PHE A 32 -9.33 -33.29 -29.66
C PHE A 32 -10.56 -32.87 -30.47
N LEU A 33 -10.61 -31.64 -30.92
CA LEU A 33 -11.70 -31.08 -31.72
C LEU A 33 -11.33 -30.96 -33.18
N LEU A 34 -10.23 -30.28 -33.48
CA LEU A 34 -9.80 -30.03 -34.86
C LEU A 34 -8.28 -29.82 -34.89
N ILE A 35 -7.63 -30.45 -35.86
CA ILE A 35 -6.22 -30.19 -36.19
C ILE A 35 -6.13 -29.89 -37.68
N THR A 36 -5.64 -28.70 -38.00
CA THR A 36 -5.44 -28.29 -39.39
C THR A 36 -3.98 -27.94 -39.59
N ASN A 37 -3.40 -28.33 -40.72
CA ASN A 37 -2.14 -27.82 -41.18
C ASN A 37 -2.38 -26.46 -41.86
N ALA A 38 -2.07 -25.40 -41.19
CA ALA A 38 -2.25 -24.03 -41.68
C ALA A 38 -1.32 -23.70 -42.84
N SER A 39 -0.14 -24.34 -42.92
CA SER A 39 0.81 -24.16 -44.03
C SER A 39 0.35 -24.79 -45.34
N LYS A 40 -0.45 -25.81 -45.24
CA LYS A 40 -0.92 -26.60 -46.41
C LYS A 40 -2.44 -26.50 -46.66
N GLY A 41 -3.22 -25.98 -45.73
CA GLY A 41 -4.67 -25.89 -45.83
C GLY A 41 -5.40 -27.24 -45.66
N ASN A 42 -4.76 -28.23 -45.05
CA ASN A 42 -5.32 -29.56 -44.89
C ASN A 42 -5.86 -29.80 -43.48
N ILE A 43 -6.96 -30.50 -43.35
CA ILE A 43 -7.49 -31.01 -42.10
C ILE A 43 -6.81 -32.34 -41.80
N LEU A 44 -6.15 -32.47 -40.66
CA LEU A 44 -5.51 -33.69 -40.20
C LEU A 44 -6.37 -34.50 -39.25
N TYR A 45 -7.20 -33.81 -38.48
CA TYR A 45 -8.13 -34.41 -37.51
C TYR A 45 -9.40 -33.56 -37.39
N ASN A 46 -10.53 -34.21 -37.35
CA ASN A 46 -11.82 -33.58 -37.16
C ASN A 46 -12.73 -34.46 -36.30
N PHE A 47 -13.02 -34.03 -35.10
CA PHE A 47 -13.90 -34.75 -34.16
C PHE A 47 -15.34 -34.92 -34.71
N ALA A 48 -15.82 -33.96 -35.47
CA ALA A 48 -17.17 -34.01 -36.05
C ALA A 48 -17.33 -35.05 -37.19
N ASP A 49 -16.24 -35.53 -37.77
CA ASP A 49 -16.27 -36.57 -38.75
C ASP A 49 -16.24 -37.96 -38.10
N THR A 50 -17.40 -38.56 -37.92
CA THR A 50 -17.52 -39.86 -37.25
C THR A 50 -16.92 -41.01 -38.07
N ASN A 51 -16.74 -40.84 -39.38
CA ASN A 51 -16.23 -41.87 -40.28
C ASN A 51 -14.72 -41.78 -40.47
N ASN A 52 -14.15 -40.59 -40.38
CA ASN A 52 -12.72 -40.36 -40.55
C ASN A 52 -12.21 -39.22 -39.63
N ARG A 53 -12.06 -39.52 -38.37
CA ARG A 53 -11.56 -38.55 -37.41
C ARG A 53 -10.10 -38.13 -37.61
N GLY A 54 -9.35 -38.87 -38.41
CA GLY A 54 -7.95 -38.55 -38.70
C GLY A 54 -6.93 -39.09 -37.72
N ALA A 55 -7.32 -39.78 -36.66
CA ALA A 55 -6.41 -40.36 -35.67
C ALA A 55 -6.64 -41.86 -35.46
N SER A 56 -5.56 -42.63 -35.40
CA SER A 56 -5.60 -44.06 -35.12
C SER A 56 -5.37 -44.37 -33.62
N SER A 57 -4.62 -43.54 -32.92
CA SER A 57 -4.37 -43.74 -31.50
C SER A 57 -3.99 -42.43 -30.82
N VAL A 58 -4.30 -42.35 -29.53
CA VAL A 58 -3.85 -41.34 -28.61
C VAL A 58 -3.21 -42.04 -27.42
N THR A 59 -1.95 -41.82 -27.16
CA THR A 59 -1.21 -42.45 -26.08
C THR A 59 -0.59 -41.37 -25.19
N PHE A 60 -0.61 -41.58 -23.88
CA PHE A 60 0.02 -40.72 -22.92
C PHE A 60 1.21 -41.42 -22.27
N ASP A 61 2.37 -40.78 -22.24
CA ASP A 61 3.57 -41.24 -21.57
C ASP A 61 3.94 -40.20 -20.46
N ALA A 62 3.79 -40.62 -19.21
CA ALA A 62 4.09 -39.77 -18.05
C ALA A 62 5.58 -39.50 -17.86
N SER A 63 6.46 -40.27 -18.52
CA SER A 63 7.92 -40.14 -18.40
C SER A 63 8.56 -39.37 -19.55
N ALA A 64 7.80 -39.12 -20.63
CA ALA A 64 8.32 -38.46 -21.82
C ALA A 64 8.56 -36.95 -21.57
N SER A 65 9.64 -36.43 -22.12
CA SER A 65 10.06 -35.02 -22.00
C SER A 65 10.70 -34.50 -23.30
N THR A 66 10.13 -34.83 -24.45
CA THR A 66 10.62 -34.42 -25.77
C THR A 66 10.45 -32.92 -26.00
N ILE A 67 9.40 -32.36 -25.41
CA ILE A 67 9.11 -30.93 -25.50
C ILE A 67 9.75 -30.25 -24.28
N SER A 68 10.92 -29.66 -24.46
CA SER A 68 11.65 -28.99 -23.37
C SER A 68 10.86 -27.84 -22.76
N ASN A 69 11.05 -27.63 -21.46
CA ASN A 69 10.43 -26.55 -20.67
C ASN A 69 8.91 -26.69 -20.49
N THR A 70 8.39 -27.88 -20.36
CA THR A 70 6.98 -28.10 -20.03
C THR A 70 6.84 -28.41 -18.54
N GLN A 71 5.88 -27.76 -17.89
CA GLN A 71 5.47 -28.10 -16.52
C GLN A 71 4.55 -29.31 -16.47
N PHE A 72 4.15 -29.83 -17.61
CA PHE A 72 3.30 -31.00 -17.65
C PHE A 72 4.15 -32.24 -17.52
N ALA A 73 3.85 -33.04 -16.50
CA ALA A 73 4.42 -34.36 -16.43
C ALA A 73 3.91 -35.20 -17.61
N GLY A 74 4.86 -35.61 -18.47
CA GLY A 74 4.57 -36.46 -19.60
C GLY A 74 4.07 -35.76 -20.86
N GLU A 75 3.84 -36.57 -21.88
CA GLU A 75 3.45 -36.13 -23.22
C GLU A 75 2.37 -36.98 -23.78
N THR A 76 1.47 -36.39 -24.57
CA THR A 76 0.44 -37.10 -25.32
C THR A 76 0.85 -37.17 -26.78
N THR A 77 0.93 -38.38 -27.33
CA THR A 77 1.16 -38.63 -28.74
C THR A 77 -0.15 -39.04 -29.43
N LEU A 78 -0.53 -38.23 -30.40
CA LEU A 78 -1.65 -38.56 -31.32
C LEU A 78 -1.06 -39.02 -32.63
N THR A 79 -1.43 -40.25 -33.06
CA THR A 79 -1.02 -40.81 -34.33
C THR A 79 -2.15 -40.62 -35.35
N PHE A 80 -1.82 -40.01 -36.48
CA PHE A 80 -2.78 -39.79 -37.56
C PHE A 80 -3.06 -41.08 -38.33
N ASN A 81 -4.30 -41.26 -38.75
CA ASN A 81 -4.68 -42.29 -39.71
C ASN A 81 -4.93 -41.72 -41.14
N THR A 82 -4.84 -40.39 -41.26
CA THR A 82 -4.86 -39.72 -42.56
C THR A 82 -3.45 -39.59 -43.10
N SER A 83 -3.34 -39.60 -44.45
CA SER A 83 -2.02 -39.46 -45.08
C SER A 83 -1.40 -38.10 -44.78
N THR A 84 -0.20 -38.15 -44.22
CA THR A 84 0.65 -36.97 -43.99
C THR A 84 1.72 -36.80 -45.08
N VAL A 85 1.59 -37.50 -46.19
CA VAL A 85 2.48 -37.39 -47.34
C VAL A 85 2.49 -35.96 -47.88
N GLY A 86 3.69 -35.43 -48.13
CA GLY A 86 3.86 -34.03 -48.57
C GLY A 86 3.83 -32.99 -47.49
N GLN A 87 3.71 -33.38 -46.23
CA GLN A 87 3.84 -32.49 -45.07
C GLN A 87 5.26 -32.56 -44.49
N VAL A 88 5.66 -31.51 -43.84
CA VAL A 88 7.01 -31.42 -43.25
C VAL A 88 6.91 -31.04 -41.77
N SER A 89 7.93 -31.40 -41.00
CA SER A 89 7.97 -31.10 -39.54
C SER A 89 7.93 -29.62 -39.17
N GLY A 90 8.26 -28.74 -40.12
CA GLY A 90 8.17 -27.29 -39.96
C GLY A 90 6.80 -26.68 -40.34
N ASP A 91 5.83 -27.49 -40.75
CA ASP A 91 4.49 -26.96 -41.03
C ASP A 91 3.81 -26.43 -39.75
N SER A 92 3.15 -25.30 -39.88
CA SER A 92 2.38 -24.70 -38.78
C SER A 92 1.03 -25.40 -38.65
N LEU A 93 0.76 -25.95 -37.48
CA LEU A 93 -0.52 -26.57 -37.18
C LEU A 93 -1.39 -25.65 -36.30
N THR A 94 -2.68 -25.65 -36.59
CA THR A 94 -3.69 -25.10 -35.70
C THR A 94 -4.40 -26.27 -35.03
N ILE A 95 -4.23 -26.34 -33.69
CA ILE A 95 -4.72 -27.45 -32.87
C ILE A 95 -5.75 -26.92 -31.89
N PHE A 96 -6.97 -27.37 -32.03
CA PHE A 96 -8.05 -27.09 -31.09
C PHE A 96 -8.38 -28.33 -30.28
N VAL A 97 -8.37 -28.17 -28.98
CA VAL A 97 -8.82 -29.18 -28.01
C VAL A 97 -9.93 -28.62 -27.15
N GLU A 98 -10.75 -29.53 -26.64
CA GLU A 98 -11.70 -29.19 -25.59
C GLU A 98 -10.91 -28.97 -24.30
N GLY A 99 -10.99 -27.78 -23.78
CA GLY A 99 -10.38 -27.48 -22.50
C GLY A 99 -11.15 -28.09 -21.35
N ASP A 100 -10.47 -28.35 -20.26
CA ASP A 100 -11.11 -28.74 -19.02
C ASP A 100 -12.08 -27.62 -18.60
N GLU A 101 -13.28 -27.99 -18.15
CA GLU A 101 -14.33 -27.03 -17.74
C GLU A 101 -13.85 -26.03 -16.68
N VAL A 102 -12.80 -26.38 -15.98
CA VAL A 102 -12.17 -25.53 -14.94
C VAL A 102 -11.34 -24.39 -15.55
N VAL A 103 -10.76 -24.57 -16.74
CA VAL A 103 -9.80 -23.62 -17.34
C VAL A 103 -10.49 -22.65 -18.30
N THR A 104 -11.60 -23.08 -18.87
CA THR A 104 -12.33 -22.34 -19.89
C THR A 104 -13.60 -21.79 -19.30
N ARG A 105 -13.49 -20.60 -18.84
CA ARG A 105 -14.58 -20.05 -18.14
C ARG A 105 -15.31 -18.96 -18.82
N PRO A 106 -16.46 -18.95 -18.48
CA PRO A 106 -17.76 -18.56 -18.94
C PRO A 106 -17.96 -17.07 -19.07
N TYR A 107 -16.93 -16.27 -19.13
CA TYR A 107 -17.10 -14.87 -19.54
C TYR A 107 -17.60 -14.75 -20.98
N ASP A 108 -17.28 -15.73 -21.82
CA ASP A 108 -17.77 -15.82 -23.19
C ASP A 108 -19.29 -16.12 -23.28
N PHE A 109 -19.88 -16.57 -22.17
CA PHE A 109 -21.29 -16.95 -22.10
C PHE A 109 -22.16 -16.05 -21.22
N GLY A 110 -21.63 -14.91 -20.78
CA GLY A 110 -22.35 -14.00 -19.90
C GLY A 110 -22.64 -14.58 -18.52
N MET A 111 -21.79 -15.48 -18.03
CA MET A 111 -21.89 -16.06 -16.69
C MET A 111 -20.84 -15.45 -15.77
N ASP A 112 -21.17 -15.31 -14.49
CA ASP A 112 -20.23 -14.85 -13.48
C ASP A 112 -19.30 -15.96 -12.98
N ALA A 113 -18.37 -15.62 -12.08
CA ALA A 113 -17.44 -16.57 -11.46
C ALA A 113 -18.10 -17.71 -10.68
N MET A 114 -19.40 -17.62 -10.42
CA MET A 114 -20.22 -18.66 -9.80
C MET A 114 -21.06 -19.44 -10.82
N TYR A 115 -20.78 -19.32 -12.12
CA TYR A 115 -21.59 -19.90 -13.22
C TYR A 115 -23.03 -19.41 -13.29
N ARG A 116 -23.30 -18.21 -12.75
CA ARG A 116 -24.62 -17.60 -12.90
C ARG A 116 -24.66 -16.73 -14.14
N MET A 117 -25.81 -16.65 -14.76
CA MET A 117 -26.05 -15.66 -15.80
C MET A 117 -25.76 -14.27 -15.26
N ARG A 118 -24.91 -13.50 -15.93
CA ARG A 118 -24.69 -12.11 -15.59
C ARG A 118 -25.96 -11.31 -15.81
N VAL A 119 -26.28 -10.49 -14.85
CA VAL A 119 -27.30 -9.47 -15.04
C VAL A 119 -26.74 -8.43 -16.00
N ALA A 120 -27.49 -8.07 -17.01
CA ALA A 120 -27.09 -7.01 -17.94
C ALA A 120 -26.87 -5.69 -17.20
N ASN A 121 -25.90 -4.88 -17.66
CA ASN A 121 -25.52 -3.58 -17.12
C ASN A 121 -24.72 -3.64 -15.80
N PRO A 122 -23.44 -3.98 -15.85
CA PRO A 122 -22.55 -3.87 -14.70
C PRO A 122 -22.48 -2.40 -14.22
N THR A 123 -22.46 -2.22 -12.90
CA THR A 123 -22.32 -0.89 -12.28
C THR A 123 -20.86 -0.64 -11.91
N SER A 124 -20.28 0.44 -12.44
CA SER A 124 -18.97 0.89 -12.03
C SER A 124 -19.05 1.48 -10.61
N LEU A 125 -18.24 0.95 -9.71
CA LEU A 125 -18.10 1.44 -8.34
C LEU A 125 -17.01 2.51 -8.25
N ILE A 126 -15.92 2.30 -8.94
CA ILE A 126 -14.89 3.27 -9.26
C ILE A 126 -14.33 2.95 -10.64
N ASP A 127 -14.17 3.98 -11.41
CA ASP A 127 -13.48 4.00 -12.68
C ASP A 127 -12.58 5.22 -12.65
N ALA A 128 -11.31 5.00 -12.67
CA ALA A 128 -10.31 6.05 -12.53
C ALA A 128 -9.15 5.80 -13.48
N ASP A 129 -8.85 6.81 -14.26
CA ASP A 129 -7.54 6.97 -14.86
C ASP A 129 -6.85 8.17 -14.21
N PHE A 130 -5.54 8.25 -14.35
CA PHE A 130 -4.74 9.25 -13.64
C PHE A 130 -4.02 10.20 -14.61
N GLU A 131 -4.51 10.34 -15.83
CA GLU A 131 -3.95 11.25 -16.83
C GLU A 131 -3.74 12.67 -16.28
N TYR A 132 -4.72 13.15 -15.53
CA TYR A 132 -4.74 14.53 -15.00
C TYR A 132 -4.34 14.65 -13.52
N GLY A 133 -3.74 13.63 -12.93
CA GLY A 133 -3.21 13.70 -11.56
C GLY A 133 -3.74 12.65 -10.60
N LEU A 134 -3.49 12.87 -9.31
CA LEU A 134 -3.71 11.88 -8.26
C LEU A 134 -5.18 11.67 -7.87
N GLN A 135 -6.11 12.45 -8.37
CA GLN A 135 -7.55 12.41 -8.02
C GLN A 135 -7.80 12.36 -6.50
N PRO A 136 -7.39 13.39 -5.77
CA PRO A 136 -7.47 13.39 -4.31
C PRO A 136 -8.90 13.41 -3.76
N THR A 137 -9.90 13.70 -4.58
CA THR A 137 -11.32 13.59 -4.22
C THR A 137 -11.77 12.14 -4.03
N LYS A 138 -11.20 11.23 -4.82
CA LYS A 138 -11.54 9.79 -4.81
C LYS A 138 -10.52 8.95 -4.03
N TRP A 139 -9.26 9.40 -3.97
CA TRP A 139 -8.15 8.66 -3.42
C TRP A 139 -7.48 9.39 -2.27
N GLN A 140 -6.99 8.63 -1.34
CA GLN A 140 -6.13 9.10 -0.25
C GLN A 140 -4.84 8.32 -0.26
N SER A 141 -3.78 8.97 0.20
CA SER A 141 -2.48 8.34 0.38
C SER A 141 -2.03 8.54 1.81
N TYR A 142 -1.44 7.52 2.38
CA TYR A 142 -0.88 7.62 3.71
C TYR A 142 0.41 6.83 3.82
N GLN A 143 1.26 7.30 4.69
CA GLN A 143 2.55 6.72 4.99
C GLN A 143 2.57 6.36 6.46
N THR A 144 3.05 5.19 6.75
CA THR A 144 3.17 4.71 8.12
C THR A 144 4.55 4.11 8.34
N VAL A 145 5.03 4.23 9.55
CA VAL A 145 6.09 3.34 10.05
C VAL A 145 5.47 2.38 11.05
N ARG A 146 6.17 1.31 11.37
CA ARG A 146 5.71 0.25 12.28
C ARG A 146 5.09 0.81 13.58
N ASN A 147 5.65 1.90 14.08
CA ASN A 147 5.17 2.63 15.24
C ASN A 147 4.90 4.07 14.85
N TYR A 148 3.71 4.48 14.50
CA TYR A 148 3.15 5.81 14.67
C TYR A 148 4.02 7.08 14.49
N PRO A 149 3.54 8.16 13.95
CA PRO A 149 2.24 8.46 13.32
C PRO A 149 2.24 8.26 11.81
N SER A 150 1.05 8.30 11.22
CA SER A 150 0.84 8.31 9.77
C SER A 150 0.72 9.73 9.25
N VAL A 151 1.20 9.95 8.04
CA VAL A 151 0.93 11.17 7.27
C VAL A 151 0.05 10.81 6.09
N TYR A 152 -0.93 11.62 5.79
CA TYR A 152 -1.80 11.43 4.65
C TYR A 152 -1.89 12.70 3.81
N GLU A 153 -2.12 12.53 2.52
CA GLU A 153 -2.42 13.63 1.63
C GLU A 153 -3.82 14.17 1.92
N GLN A 154 -3.90 15.45 2.27
CA GLN A 154 -5.18 16.13 2.39
C GLN A 154 -5.71 16.54 1.02
N VAL A 155 -7.00 16.36 0.84
CA VAL A 155 -7.71 16.95 -0.27
C VAL A 155 -7.85 18.45 -0.01
N GLY A 156 -7.34 19.23 -0.91
CA GLY A 156 -7.40 20.69 -0.85
C GLY A 156 -7.13 21.30 -2.21
N THR A 157 -7.27 22.60 -2.32
CA THR A 157 -6.85 23.33 -3.52
C THR A 157 -5.35 23.19 -3.69
N ASP A 158 -4.93 22.94 -4.91
CA ASP A 158 -3.52 22.98 -5.28
C ASP A 158 -2.94 24.37 -4.98
N LEU A 159 -1.80 24.38 -4.33
CA LEU A 159 -1.04 25.59 -4.11
C LEU A 159 -0.11 25.80 -5.31
N THR A 160 -0.15 26.97 -5.90
CA THR A 160 0.72 27.31 -7.02
C THR A 160 2.14 27.51 -6.54
N VAL A 161 3.03 26.65 -6.99
CA VAL A 161 4.46 26.74 -6.71
C VAL A 161 5.10 27.71 -7.71
N ASN A 162 5.67 28.79 -7.20
CA ASN A 162 6.28 29.84 -8.05
C ASN A 162 7.75 29.54 -8.36
N SER A 163 8.49 29.01 -7.38
CA SER A 163 9.88 28.62 -7.57
C SER A 163 10.35 27.64 -6.52
N ILE A 164 11.34 26.84 -6.86
CA ILE A 164 12.04 25.93 -5.96
C ILE A 164 13.54 26.17 -6.12
N ALA A 165 14.19 26.50 -5.02
CA ALA A 165 15.64 26.69 -4.97
C ALA A 165 16.25 25.72 -3.96
N THR A 166 17.39 25.14 -4.29
CA THR A 166 18.06 24.19 -3.40
C THR A 166 19.34 24.78 -2.82
N TYR A 167 19.62 24.44 -1.58
CA TYR A 167 20.89 24.70 -0.95
C TYR A 167 21.50 23.36 -0.59
N ALA A 168 22.65 23.04 -1.19
CA ALA A 168 23.33 21.79 -0.94
C ALA A 168 23.77 21.68 0.51
N ASN A 169 23.41 20.58 1.16
CA ASN A 169 23.99 20.15 2.41
C ASN A 169 24.62 18.78 2.21
N ALA A 170 25.60 18.38 2.99
CA ALA A 170 26.39 17.18 2.80
C ALA A 170 25.54 15.88 2.70
N PHE A 171 24.32 15.86 3.22
CA PHE A 171 23.49 14.65 3.31
C PHE A 171 22.07 14.79 2.76
N ALA A 172 21.56 16.02 2.64
CA ALA A 172 20.24 16.32 2.08
C ALA A 172 20.25 17.78 1.63
N SER A 173 19.38 18.11 0.69
CA SER A 173 19.22 19.50 0.29
C SER A 173 18.17 20.18 1.17
N ILE A 174 18.47 21.38 1.62
CA ILE A 174 17.44 22.28 2.12
C ILE A 174 16.84 22.96 0.91
N ILE A 175 15.56 22.76 0.73
CA ILE A 175 14.82 23.28 -0.41
C ILE A 175 13.98 24.46 0.06
N ASN A 176 14.17 25.58 -0.61
CA ASN A 176 13.35 26.79 -0.42
C ASN A 176 12.26 26.81 -1.50
N VAL A 177 11.02 26.83 -1.07
CA VAL A 177 9.86 26.86 -1.95
C VAL A 177 9.18 28.20 -1.85
N SER A 178 8.88 28.80 -2.99
CA SER A 178 8.05 29.99 -3.09
C SER A 178 6.65 29.61 -3.55
N VAL A 179 5.67 29.91 -2.70
CA VAL A 179 4.25 29.63 -2.91
C VAL A 179 3.45 30.83 -2.44
N THR A 180 2.59 31.36 -3.27
CA THR A 180 1.82 32.56 -2.92
C THR A 180 0.89 32.30 -1.74
N SER A 181 1.08 33.05 -0.64
CA SER A 181 0.23 32.99 0.56
C SER A 181 0.01 31.57 1.08
N HIS A 182 1.09 30.82 1.24
CA HIS A 182 1.01 29.38 1.55
C HIS A 182 0.36 29.07 2.91
N GLY A 183 0.44 29.97 3.89
CA GLY A 183 -0.16 29.81 5.21
C GLY A 183 0.36 28.61 6.01
N PHE A 184 1.55 28.08 5.69
CA PHE A 184 2.21 27.01 6.45
C PHE A 184 2.96 27.57 7.64
N SER A 185 2.96 26.81 8.72
CA SER A 185 3.85 26.97 9.87
C SER A 185 4.94 25.90 9.85
N ALA A 186 6.04 26.11 10.56
CA ALA A 186 7.06 25.07 10.73
C ALA A 186 6.43 23.83 11.36
N GLY A 187 6.71 22.67 10.76
CA GLY A 187 6.13 21.39 11.14
C GLY A 187 4.86 20.99 10.41
N ASP A 188 4.23 21.87 9.62
CA ASP A 188 3.07 21.51 8.83
C ASP A 188 3.45 20.52 7.72
N PRO A 189 2.69 19.43 7.53
CA PRO A 189 2.93 18.48 6.46
C PRO A 189 2.36 18.99 5.14
N PHE A 190 3.07 18.69 4.05
CA PHE A 190 2.61 18.96 2.69
C PHE A 190 3.10 17.87 1.73
N THR A 191 2.43 17.73 0.60
CA THR A 191 2.82 16.86 -0.50
C THR A 191 3.21 17.71 -1.69
N LEU A 192 4.37 17.41 -2.28
CA LEU A 192 4.89 18.03 -3.51
C LEU A 192 5.03 16.94 -4.57
N SER A 193 4.50 17.17 -5.76
CA SER A 193 4.48 16.20 -6.85
C SER A 193 4.65 16.85 -8.21
N ALA A 194 4.92 16.03 -9.22
CA ALA A 194 5.10 16.41 -10.60
C ALA A 194 6.23 17.44 -10.80
N LEU A 195 7.36 17.20 -10.17
CA LEU A 195 8.59 17.96 -10.39
C LEU A 195 9.20 17.61 -11.76
N ASN A 196 10.15 18.42 -12.18
CA ASN A 196 10.83 18.24 -13.46
C ASN A 196 11.72 16.98 -13.41
N SER A 197 11.27 15.92 -14.06
CA SER A 197 11.98 14.64 -14.13
C SER A 197 13.30 14.72 -14.92
N SER A 198 13.54 15.79 -15.66
CA SER A 198 14.82 16.00 -16.32
C SER A 198 15.91 16.50 -15.38
N VAL A 199 15.55 16.89 -14.16
CA VAL A 199 16.49 17.37 -13.16
C VAL A 199 16.96 16.22 -12.27
N ILE A 200 18.27 16.11 -12.15
CA ILE A 200 18.95 15.15 -11.29
C ILE A 200 18.43 15.22 -9.87
N GLY A 201 18.05 14.09 -9.31
CA GLY A 201 17.59 14.02 -7.92
C GLY A 201 16.19 14.60 -7.65
N TYR A 202 15.40 14.92 -8.67
CA TYR A 202 14.03 15.43 -8.50
C TYR A 202 13.17 14.52 -7.61
N ALA A 203 13.32 13.20 -7.73
CA ALA A 203 12.57 12.22 -6.93
C ALA A 203 12.86 12.33 -5.42
N ARG A 204 14.01 12.89 -5.04
CA ARG A 204 14.36 13.17 -3.65
C ARG A 204 13.63 14.38 -3.10
N ALA A 205 13.18 15.27 -3.97
CA ALA A 205 12.41 16.46 -3.63
C ALA A 205 10.89 16.21 -3.69
N GLU A 206 10.45 15.13 -4.32
CA GLU A 206 9.04 14.74 -4.41
C GLU A 206 8.57 13.90 -3.23
N GLY A 207 7.30 14.07 -2.88
CA GLY A 207 6.60 13.29 -1.84
C GLY A 207 6.03 14.15 -0.74
N THR A 208 5.77 13.52 0.39
CA THR A 208 5.23 14.19 1.56
C THR A 208 6.36 14.58 2.52
N PHE A 209 6.39 15.85 2.90
CA PHE A 209 7.41 16.46 3.72
C PHE A 209 6.79 17.32 4.82
N LEU A 210 7.66 17.86 5.64
CA LEU A 210 7.32 18.79 6.70
C LEU A 210 8.02 20.11 6.44
N VAL A 211 7.33 21.19 6.67
CA VAL A 211 7.90 22.54 6.62
C VAL A 211 8.99 22.63 7.70
N LEU A 212 10.21 22.87 7.27
CA LEU A 212 11.35 23.07 8.18
C LEU A 212 11.26 24.44 8.87
N ALA A 213 11.08 25.47 8.07
CA ALA A 213 10.94 26.83 8.57
C ALA A 213 10.05 27.64 7.62
N ASN A 214 9.17 28.45 8.20
CA ASN A 214 8.47 29.50 7.48
C ASN A 214 9.43 30.69 7.37
N THR A 215 9.84 31.02 6.15
CA THR A 215 10.79 32.11 5.88
C THR A 215 10.11 33.40 5.43
N GLY A 216 8.79 33.35 5.19
CA GLY A 216 7.99 34.51 4.81
C GLY A 216 6.57 34.12 4.41
N VAL A 217 5.72 35.09 4.13
CA VAL A 217 4.32 34.86 3.72
C VAL A 217 4.22 33.98 2.48
N ASN A 218 5.22 34.05 1.63
CA ASN A 218 5.26 33.33 0.34
C ASN A 218 6.41 32.32 0.25
N THR A 219 7.17 32.10 1.29
CA THR A 219 8.36 31.24 1.23
C THR A 219 8.52 30.39 2.49
N PHE A 220 8.86 29.15 2.29
CA PHE A 220 9.24 28.22 3.36
C PHE A 220 10.31 27.26 2.90
N THR A 221 10.93 26.56 3.85
CA THR A 221 11.96 25.56 3.56
C THR A 221 11.53 24.18 4.04
N TYR A 222 12.03 23.16 3.37
CA TYR A 222 11.94 21.77 3.81
C TYR A 222 13.24 21.04 3.48
N VAL A 223 13.37 19.80 3.95
CA VAL A 223 14.53 18.95 3.70
C VAL A 223 14.14 17.81 2.80
N SER A 224 14.82 17.67 1.68
CA SER A 224 14.67 16.56 0.75
C SER A 224 15.12 15.24 1.34
N LYS A 225 14.73 14.14 0.68
CA LYS A 225 15.14 12.77 1.09
C LYS A 225 16.62 12.48 0.90
N GLY A 226 17.31 13.28 0.09
CA GLY A 226 18.72 13.16 -0.20
C GLY A 226 19.24 14.42 -0.88
N ASN A 227 20.49 14.43 -1.32
CA ASN A 227 21.04 15.57 -2.02
C ASN A 227 20.39 15.73 -3.41
N VAL A 228 19.77 16.87 -3.66
CA VAL A 228 19.26 17.29 -4.97
C VAL A 228 20.32 18.15 -5.60
N GLY A 229 21.15 17.55 -6.45
CA GLY A 229 22.29 18.23 -7.07
C GLY A 229 21.88 19.19 -8.19
N LEU A 230 21.22 20.30 -7.86
CA LEU A 230 20.88 21.30 -8.86
C LEU A 230 22.12 22.07 -9.32
N THR A 231 22.32 22.10 -10.62
CA THR A 231 23.17 23.10 -11.25
C THR A 231 22.40 24.42 -11.37
N LYS A 232 23.13 25.51 -11.46
CA LYS A 232 22.63 26.87 -11.28
C LYS A 232 21.47 27.34 -12.22
N ASP A 233 21.22 26.59 -13.28
CA ASP A 233 20.25 26.97 -14.33
C ASP A 233 19.07 25.99 -14.47
N GLU A 234 18.95 24.99 -13.60
CA GLU A 234 17.90 23.98 -13.66
C GLU A 234 16.74 24.33 -12.75
N SER A 235 15.53 24.20 -13.25
CA SER A 235 14.31 24.42 -12.49
C SER A 235 13.62 23.11 -12.17
N LEU A 236 13.37 22.86 -10.90
CA LEU A 236 12.56 21.74 -10.44
C LEU A 236 11.08 21.88 -10.79
N ILE A 237 10.64 23.07 -11.24
CA ILE A 237 9.22 23.31 -11.52
C ILE A 237 8.91 22.98 -12.96
N THR A 238 7.78 22.32 -13.14
CA THR A 238 7.09 22.18 -14.43
C THR A 238 5.75 22.90 -14.38
N GLY A 239 5.08 23.04 -15.52
CA GLY A 239 3.69 23.51 -15.55
C GLY A 239 2.69 22.57 -14.86
N GLN A 240 3.14 21.37 -14.49
CA GLN A 240 2.35 20.33 -13.81
C GLN A 240 2.67 20.21 -12.31
N THR A 241 3.65 20.95 -11.81
CA THR A 241 4.07 20.86 -10.40
C THR A 241 2.90 21.21 -9.47
N GLN A 242 2.59 20.30 -8.58
CA GLN A 242 1.48 20.42 -7.63
C GLN A 242 2.01 20.37 -6.20
N MET A 243 1.45 21.24 -5.37
CA MET A 243 1.69 21.21 -3.94
C MET A 243 0.34 21.19 -3.21
N ARG A 244 0.23 20.34 -2.21
CA ARG A 244 -0.99 20.20 -1.41
C ARG A 244 -0.64 20.15 0.06
N ARG A 245 -1.58 20.58 0.89
CA ARG A 245 -1.48 20.32 2.32
C ARG A 245 -1.61 18.83 2.58
N ALA A 246 -0.84 18.33 3.55
CA ALA A 246 -0.98 16.99 4.07
C ALA A 246 -1.42 17.06 5.54
N GLY A 247 -1.80 15.93 6.12
CA GLY A 247 -2.20 15.84 7.51
C GLY A 247 -1.44 14.74 8.25
N PHE A 248 -1.37 14.86 9.57
CA PHE A 248 -0.94 13.76 10.42
C PHE A 248 -2.16 13.00 10.91
N TYR A 249 -2.10 11.66 10.81
CA TYR A 249 -2.99 10.81 11.58
C TYR A 249 -2.52 10.82 13.02
N THR A 250 -3.26 11.50 13.86
CA THR A 250 -3.03 11.70 15.28
C THR A 250 -1.59 11.90 15.69
N GLY A 251 -1.16 13.07 15.59
CA GLY A 251 0.00 13.51 16.30
C GLY A 251 -0.31 13.82 17.74
N ALA A 252 -0.50 12.84 18.57
CA ALA A 252 -0.12 13.08 19.92
C ALA A 252 1.39 13.37 19.88
N THR A 253 1.78 14.59 20.17
CA THR A 253 3.15 14.93 20.51
C THR A 253 3.61 13.97 21.57
N ILE A 254 4.73 13.28 21.32
CA ILE A 254 5.32 12.46 22.36
C ILE A 254 5.92 13.44 23.38
N PRO A 255 5.50 13.40 24.65
CA PRO A 255 5.96 14.37 25.64
C PRO A 255 7.46 14.28 25.87
N VAL A 256 8.18 15.36 25.54
CA VAL A 256 9.64 15.46 25.71
C VAL A 256 9.94 16.06 27.07
N ALA A 257 10.62 15.31 27.92
CA ALA A 257 11.09 15.80 29.20
C ALA A 257 12.37 16.62 29.06
N ASN A 258 13.33 16.10 28.28
CA ASN A 258 14.62 16.78 28.03
C ASN A 258 15.10 16.49 26.59
N ILE A 259 15.77 17.46 25.99
CA ILE A 259 16.53 17.30 24.75
C ILE A 259 17.85 18.09 24.91
N TYR A 260 18.99 17.40 24.86
CA TYR A 260 20.28 18.03 25.13
C TYR A 260 21.42 17.45 24.30
N ASN A 261 22.41 18.26 24.03
CA ASN A 261 23.62 17.85 23.33
C ASN A 261 24.57 17.11 24.25
N VAL A 262 24.96 15.89 23.91
CA VAL A 262 25.93 15.06 24.64
C VAL A 262 27.33 15.09 24.04
N GLY A 263 27.49 15.65 22.85
CA GLY A 263 28.78 15.79 22.19
C GLY A 263 28.62 16.21 20.74
N ASN A 264 29.65 16.67 20.10
CA ASN A 264 29.67 17.06 18.73
C ASN A 264 30.36 15.98 17.89
N THR A 265 29.75 15.66 16.76
CA THR A 265 30.31 14.78 15.74
C THR A 265 30.68 15.59 14.50
N ALA A 266 31.38 14.99 13.55
CA ALA A 266 31.68 15.66 12.29
C ALA A 266 30.39 16.03 11.48
N ALA A 267 29.28 15.35 11.74
CA ALA A 267 27.99 15.54 11.05
C ALA A 267 27.03 16.49 11.79
N GLY A 268 27.36 16.93 13.03
CA GLY A 268 26.53 17.77 13.86
C GLY A 268 26.54 17.35 15.33
N SER A 269 25.70 17.96 16.13
CA SER A 269 25.60 17.65 17.56
C SER A 269 24.82 16.36 17.80
N LEU A 270 25.37 15.48 18.62
CA LEU A 270 24.65 14.28 19.08
C LEU A 270 23.65 14.67 20.16
N MET A 271 22.38 14.62 19.84
CA MET A 271 21.30 15.01 20.74
C MET A 271 20.71 13.78 21.41
N HIS A 272 20.52 13.87 22.74
CA HIS A 272 19.70 12.92 23.49
C HIS A 272 18.34 13.51 23.77
N VAL A 273 17.29 12.74 23.47
CA VAL A 273 15.91 13.07 23.84
C VAL A 273 15.46 12.12 24.93
N THR A 274 14.97 12.69 26.03
CA THR A 274 14.34 11.93 27.10
C THR A 274 12.83 12.24 27.08
N PHE A 275 12.02 11.21 27.03
CA PHE A 275 10.56 11.30 27.04
C PHE A 275 10.03 11.12 28.45
N SER A 276 8.88 11.71 28.72
CA SER A 276 8.16 11.54 29.99
C SER A 276 7.53 10.16 30.14
N THR A 277 7.27 9.50 29.01
CA THR A 277 6.68 8.16 28.92
C THR A 277 7.50 7.30 27.97
N PRO A 278 7.33 5.98 27.96
CA PRO A 278 7.96 5.13 26.94
C PRO A 278 7.61 5.60 25.52
N HIS A 279 8.63 5.77 24.69
CA HIS A 279 8.50 6.43 23.38
C HIS A 279 8.10 5.48 22.25
N GLY A 280 8.30 4.18 22.39
CA GLY A 280 7.98 3.21 21.34
C GLY A 280 8.82 3.33 20.05
N PHE A 281 9.86 4.17 20.01
CA PHE A 281 10.75 4.26 18.85
C PHE A 281 11.59 3.02 18.69
N THR A 282 11.79 2.65 17.44
CA THR A 282 12.78 1.66 17.04
C THR A 282 14.00 2.37 16.45
N PRO A 283 15.16 1.72 16.44
CA PRO A 283 16.33 2.26 15.75
C PRO A 283 16.01 2.57 14.29
N SER A 284 16.62 3.62 13.76
CA SER A 284 16.40 4.13 12.39
C SER A 284 14.97 4.62 12.08
N MET A 285 14.11 4.71 13.08
CA MET A 285 12.78 5.25 12.88
C MET A 285 12.84 6.74 12.54
N PRO A 286 12.19 7.19 11.47
CA PRO A 286 12.11 8.61 11.15
C PRO A 286 11.16 9.34 12.11
N PHE A 287 11.53 10.53 12.50
CA PHE A 287 10.72 11.38 13.36
C PHE A 287 10.95 12.86 13.06
N LEU A 288 10.04 13.69 13.53
CA LEU A 288 10.11 15.15 13.46
C LEU A 288 10.39 15.72 14.85
N VAL A 289 11.35 16.60 14.92
CA VAL A 289 11.52 17.53 16.07
C VAL A 289 11.02 18.89 15.62
N ASN A 290 10.12 19.47 16.37
CA ASN A 290 9.68 20.85 16.20
C ASN A 290 10.07 21.65 17.44
N VAL A 291 10.99 22.60 17.24
CA VAL A 291 11.42 23.52 18.28
C VAL A 291 11.01 24.93 17.86
N ALA A 292 10.17 25.55 18.64
CA ALA A 292 9.80 26.94 18.44
C ALA A 292 10.57 27.84 19.41
N GLY A 293 11.01 29.03 18.95
CA GLY A 293 11.73 29.97 19.77
C GLY A 293 12.41 31.06 18.96
N THR A 294 13.05 31.99 19.66
CA THR A 294 13.78 33.13 19.10
C THR A 294 15.26 32.86 18.85
N SER A 295 15.78 31.72 19.34
CA SER A 295 17.19 31.32 19.13
C SER A 295 17.37 30.69 17.74
N ALA A 296 17.43 31.50 16.69
CA ALA A 296 17.36 31.10 15.32
C ALA A 296 18.33 29.96 14.93
N ASN A 297 19.59 30.02 15.33
CA ASN A 297 20.60 29.02 14.98
C ASN A 297 20.33 27.65 15.67
N THR A 298 19.95 27.67 16.93
CA THR A 298 19.63 26.47 17.69
C THR A 298 18.34 25.84 17.14
N VAL A 299 17.31 26.64 16.91
CA VAL A 299 16.06 26.22 16.33
C VAL A 299 16.28 25.55 14.96
N ALA A 300 17.02 26.22 14.07
CA ALA A 300 17.32 25.67 12.73
C ALA A 300 18.15 24.37 12.78
N SER A 301 19.04 24.23 13.75
CA SER A 301 19.89 23.04 13.88
C SER A 301 19.13 21.78 14.33
N VAL A 302 18.08 21.96 15.14
CA VAL A 302 17.36 20.84 15.78
C VAL A 302 15.92 20.68 15.31
N THR A 303 15.38 21.61 14.53
CA THR A 303 14.02 21.49 13.96
C THR A 303 14.05 20.76 12.65
N GLY A 304 13.11 19.84 12.46
CA GLY A 304 12.87 19.13 11.21
C GLY A 304 12.99 17.62 11.35
N PRO A 305 13.01 16.92 10.20
CA PRO A 305 13.07 15.47 10.17
C PRO A 305 14.46 14.94 10.53
N PHE A 306 14.45 13.92 11.36
CA PHE A 306 15.63 13.16 11.77
C PHE A 306 15.33 11.67 11.80
N TYR A 307 16.39 10.87 11.98
CA TYR A 307 16.29 9.43 12.22
C TYR A 307 16.85 9.12 13.60
N THR A 308 16.22 8.15 14.26
CA THR A 308 16.74 7.64 15.54
C THR A 308 18.11 7.03 15.31
N ASN A 309 19.15 7.67 15.86
CA ASN A 309 20.52 7.17 15.77
C ASN A 309 20.72 5.94 16.68
N ALA A 310 20.23 6.03 17.93
CA ALA A 310 20.21 4.91 18.86
C ALA A 310 19.01 5.00 19.79
N VAL A 311 18.45 3.85 20.15
CA VAL A 311 17.53 3.70 21.27
C VAL A 311 18.34 3.34 22.49
N ILE A 312 18.44 4.27 23.43
CA ILE A 312 19.28 4.12 24.63
C ILE A 312 18.53 3.28 25.69
N ASN A 313 17.25 3.57 25.84
CA ASN A 313 16.31 2.81 26.69
C ASN A 313 14.86 3.16 26.31
N SER A 314 13.88 2.63 27.01
CA SER A 314 12.46 2.85 26.72
C SER A 314 11.99 4.31 26.75
N THR A 315 12.74 5.18 27.42
CA THR A 315 12.41 6.62 27.54
C THR A 315 13.46 7.54 26.93
N ARG A 316 14.51 7.01 26.26
CA ARG A 316 15.58 7.85 25.71
C ARG A 316 16.07 7.34 24.37
N ILE A 317 16.13 8.27 23.41
CA ILE A 317 16.74 8.06 22.09
C ILE A 317 17.88 9.07 21.84
N SER A 318 18.66 8.82 20.79
CA SER A 318 19.59 9.82 20.26
C SER A 318 19.35 10.08 18.78
N PHE A 319 19.71 11.29 18.33
CA PHE A 319 19.76 11.67 16.93
C PHE A 319 20.90 12.66 16.70
N VAL A 320 21.28 12.89 15.44
CA VAL A 320 22.31 13.86 15.08
C VAL A 320 21.64 15.12 14.53
N ALA A 321 21.81 16.25 15.20
CA ALA A 321 21.33 17.54 14.73
C ALA A 321 22.13 18.00 13.50
N ARG A 322 21.54 18.89 12.71
CA ARG A 322 22.16 19.38 11.45
C ARG A 322 23.28 20.38 11.67
N GLY A 323 23.34 20.98 12.84
CA GLY A 323 24.33 21.96 13.18
C GLY A 323 24.85 21.78 14.61
N ASN A 324 25.75 22.64 14.99
CA ASN A 324 26.33 22.61 16.35
C ASN A 324 25.40 23.32 17.33
N VAL A 325 24.92 22.55 18.29
CA VAL A 325 24.24 23.03 19.49
C VAL A 325 25.26 23.05 20.61
N VAL A 326 25.20 24.03 21.49
CA VAL A 326 26.15 24.14 22.63
C VAL A 326 26.07 22.88 23.51
N ALA A 327 27.19 22.25 23.77
CA ALA A 327 27.25 21.01 24.56
C ALA A 327 26.69 21.22 25.98
N GLY A 328 25.95 20.19 26.44
CA GLY A 328 25.32 20.23 27.78
C GLY A 328 24.06 21.09 27.87
N THR A 329 23.64 21.74 26.80
CA THR A 329 22.45 22.60 26.81
C THR A 329 21.19 21.74 26.71
N ASN A 330 20.25 21.89 27.65
CA ASN A 330 18.89 21.35 27.55
C ASN A 330 18.00 22.36 26.83
N LEU A 331 17.37 21.97 25.74
CA LEU A 331 16.51 22.85 24.97
C LEU A 331 15.13 23.04 25.60
N VAL A 332 14.67 22.12 26.43
CA VAL A 332 13.42 22.27 27.18
C VAL A 332 13.67 23.25 28.30
N GLY A 333 12.96 24.38 28.26
CA GLY A 333 13.14 25.47 29.23
C GLY A 333 14.34 26.37 28.99
N LEU A 334 15.05 26.25 27.87
CA LEU A 334 16.12 27.19 27.51
C LEU A 334 15.55 28.57 27.17
N ALA A 335 16.22 29.61 27.62
CA ALA A 335 15.85 30.97 27.24
C ALA A 335 15.85 31.14 25.71
N GLY A 336 14.76 31.66 25.18
CA GLY A 336 14.57 31.78 23.73
C GLY A 336 14.00 30.55 23.03
N ILE A 337 13.71 29.48 23.77
CA ILE A 337 12.96 28.30 23.27
C ILE A 337 11.59 28.30 23.96
N SER A 338 10.52 28.39 23.17
CA SER A 338 9.14 28.47 23.67
C SER A 338 8.48 27.11 23.79
N SER A 339 8.82 26.18 22.88
CA SER A 339 8.29 24.81 22.91
C SER A 339 9.22 23.84 22.21
N VAL A 340 9.17 22.58 22.63
CA VAL A 340 9.80 21.44 21.98
C VAL A 340 8.77 20.33 21.83
N SER A 341 8.53 19.89 20.61
CA SER A 341 7.62 18.80 20.30
C SER A 341 8.34 17.78 19.43
N LEU A 342 8.02 16.51 19.60
CA LEU A 342 8.58 15.45 18.82
C LEU A 342 7.47 14.55 18.28
N TYR A 343 7.53 14.26 16.98
CA TYR A 343 6.58 13.43 16.27
C TYR A 343 7.35 12.35 15.53
N ALA A 344 6.88 11.12 15.52
CA ALA A 344 7.43 10.14 14.62
C ALA A 344 7.05 10.50 13.18
N ARG A 345 7.99 10.35 12.26
CA ARG A 345 7.80 10.69 10.85
C ARG A 345 7.93 9.45 9.98
N PRO A 346 6.90 9.08 9.23
CA PRO A 346 7.06 8.12 8.15
C PRO A 346 7.74 8.78 6.94
N ASP A 347 8.59 8.03 6.27
CA ASP A 347 9.07 8.37 4.93
C ASP A 347 8.26 7.62 3.88
N GLY A 348 8.35 8.09 2.65
CA GLY A 348 7.67 7.52 1.52
C GLY A 348 7.07 8.59 0.63
N TYR A 349 6.62 8.16 -0.53
CA TYR A 349 6.04 9.08 -1.51
C TYR A 349 4.97 8.40 -2.33
N VAL A 350 4.03 9.22 -2.78
CA VAL A 350 3.08 8.93 -3.85
C VAL A 350 3.19 10.06 -4.84
N SER A 351 3.61 9.79 -6.05
CA SER A 351 3.82 10.81 -7.06
C SER A 351 3.09 10.47 -8.36
N HIS A 352 2.60 11.50 -9.02
CA HIS A 352 2.00 11.39 -10.35
C HIS A 352 3.11 11.38 -11.41
N ARG A 353 2.95 10.56 -12.42
CA ARG A 353 3.81 10.51 -13.60
C ARG A 353 3.10 11.17 -14.77
N PRO A 354 3.36 12.46 -15.05
CA PRO A 354 2.59 13.19 -16.04
C PRO A 354 2.84 12.72 -17.49
N GLY A 355 3.96 12.05 -17.75
CA GLY A 355 4.30 11.55 -19.08
C GLY A 355 3.45 10.38 -19.57
N ASP A 356 2.97 9.55 -18.66
CA ASP A 356 2.20 8.34 -18.97
C ASP A 356 0.93 8.17 -18.12
N GLY A 357 0.60 9.15 -17.28
CA GLY A 357 -0.57 9.13 -16.41
C GLY A 357 -0.50 8.10 -15.30
N GLY A 358 0.69 7.59 -14.99
CA GLY A 358 0.88 6.62 -13.92
C GLY A 358 0.95 7.27 -12.53
N VAL A 359 0.70 6.47 -11.51
CA VAL A 359 0.92 6.84 -10.10
C VAL A 359 1.95 5.91 -9.50
N LEU A 360 3.06 6.49 -9.06
CA LEU A 360 4.20 5.81 -8.47
C LEU A 360 4.14 5.89 -6.95
N LEU A 361 4.28 4.75 -6.29
CA LEU A 361 4.41 4.64 -4.84
C LEU A 361 5.75 4.00 -4.47
N GLY A 362 6.38 4.52 -3.42
CA GLY A 362 7.59 3.94 -2.87
C GLY A 362 7.83 4.40 -1.44
N THR A 363 8.52 3.61 -0.66
CA THR A 363 8.86 3.97 0.73
C THR A 363 10.01 4.98 0.81
N GLY A 364 10.81 5.11 -0.23
CA GLY A 364 11.87 6.13 -0.35
C GLY A 364 13.07 5.93 0.56
N VAL A 365 12.95 5.10 1.58
CA VAL A 365 14.01 4.75 2.53
C VAL A 365 13.93 3.28 2.90
N PRO A 366 15.05 2.64 3.21
CA PRO A 366 15.10 1.23 3.59
C PRO A 366 14.72 1.01 5.07
N THR A 367 13.86 1.83 5.64
CA THR A 367 13.45 1.66 7.03
C THR A 367 12.49 0.49 7.13
N HIS A 368 12.88 -0.52 7.89
CA HIS A 368 12.04 -1.68 8.16
C HIS A 368 10.73 -1.27 8.84
N GLY A 369 9.62 -1.78 8.34
CA GLY A 369 8.29 -1.41 8.81
C GLY A 369 7.69 -0.17 8.17
N SER A 370 8.40 0.51 7.28
CA SER A 370 7.85 1.60 6.49
C SER A 370 6.82 1.08 5.49
N ARG A 371 5.74 1.81 5.34
CA ARG A 371 4.64 1.48 4.47
C ARG A 371 4.07 2.72 3.81
N VAL A 372 3.80 2.63 2.54
CA VAL A 372 3.06 3.62 1.77
C VAL A 372 1.86 2.96 1.15
N ALA A 373 0.69 3.52 1.37
CA ALA A 373 -0.54 3.03 0.81
C ALA A 373 -1.31 4.15 0.12
N ARG A 374 -1.84 3.84 -1.05
CA ARG A 374 -2.82 4.64 -1.76
C ARG A 374 -4.12 3.85 -1.80
N GLN A 375 -5.19 4.45 -1.31
CA GLN A 375 -6.46 3.77 -1.12
C GLN A 375 -7.61 4.64 -1.60
N SER A 376 -8.65 4.03 -2.15
CA SER A 376 -9.90 4.74 -2.38
C SER A 376 -10.48 5.22 -1.04
N LYS A 377 -10.95 6.46 -0.99
CA LYS A 377 -11.62 6.99 0.21
C LYS A 377 -12.87 6.20 0.55
N LYS A 378 -13.53 5.71 -0.49
CA LYS A 378 -14.76 4.95 -0.37
C LYS A 378 -14.47 3.48 -0.11
N TYR A 379 -15.17 2.91 0.87
CA TYR A 379 -15.42 1.48 0.97
C TYR A 379 -16.60 1.14 0.06
N PHE A 380 -16.41 0.23 -0.88
CA PHE A 380 -17.45 -0.10 -1.84
C PHE A 380 -18.41 -1.09 -1.24
N ARG A 381 -19.68 -0.74 -1.27
CA ARG A 381 -20.75 -1.59 -0.73
C ARG A 381 -20.84 -2.88 -1.55
N TYR A 382 -20.67 -4.00 -0.88
CA TYR A 382 -21.00 -5.29 -1.42
C TYR A 382 -22.51 -5.53 -1.32
N GLN A 383 -23.10 -6.02 -2.38
CA GLN A 383 -24.48 -6.49 -2.33
C GLN A 383 -24.52 -8.01 -2.50
N PRO A 384 -25.22 -8.74 -1.61
CA PRO A 384 -25.38 -10.17 -1.72
C PRO A 384 -25.84 -10.61 -3.09
N ALA A 385 -25.37 -11.77 -3.54
CA ALA A 385 -25.61 -12.35 -4.84
C ALA A 385 -24.95 -11.66 -6.04
N LYS A 386 -24.17 -10.60 -5.85
CA LYS A 386 -23.48 -9.92 -6.94
C LYS A 386 -21.98 -10.22 -6.94
N GLY A 387 -21.42 -10.36 -8.12
CA GLY A 387 -19.98 -10.49 -8.31
C GLY A 387 -19.32 -9.11 -8.29
N LEU A 388 -18.14 -9.02 -7.71
CA LEU A 388 -17.26 -7.87 -7.77
C LEU A 388 -16.04 -8.21 -8.61
N PHE A 389 -15.68 -7.30 -9.52
CA PHE A 389 -14.52 -7.43 -10.38
C PHE A 389 -13.65 -6.19 -10.28
N PHE A 390 -12.41 -6.40 -9.86
CA PHE A 390 -11.36 -5.38 -9.82
C PHE A 390 -10.37 -5.60 -10.96
N SER A 391 -9.96 -4.54 -11.62
CA SER A 391 -8.85 -4.59 -12.58
C SER A 391 -8.03 -3.31 -12.58
N THR A 392 -6.75 -3.45 -12.89
CA THR A 392 -5.79 -2.35 -12.99
C THR A 392 -4.61 -2.72 -13.88
N GLY A 393 -3.98 -1.69 -14.43
CA GLY A 393 -2.64 -1.80 -15.01
C GLY A 393 -1.59 -1.50 -13.95
N ALA A 394 -0.57 -2.33 -13.79
CA ALA A 394 0.48 -2.14 -12.80
C ALA A 394 1.87 -2.58 -13.29
N LEU A 395 2.88 -1.92 -12.76
CA LEU A 395 4.29 -2.29 -12.86
C LEU A 395 4.80 -2.58 -11.44
N PHE A 396 5.30 -3.79 -11.22
CA PHE A 396 5.62 -4.29 -9.88
C PHE A 396 7.06 -4.00 -9.43
N ALA A 397 7.92 -3.61 -10.35
CA ALA A 397 9.32 -3.38 -10.04
C ALA A 397 9.82 -2.07 -10.66
N PRO A 398 10.72 -1.34 -9.99
CA PRO A 398 11.31 -0.12 -10.53
C PRO A 398 12.31 -0.41 -11.65
N ASN A 399 12.52 0.57 -12.50
CA ASN A 399 13.60 0.61 -13.47
C ASN A 399 14.33 1.95 -13.40
N PHE A 400 15.59 1.94 -13.85
CA PHE A 400 16.48 3.09 -13.85
C PHE A 400 17.19 3.18 -15.18
N ASP A 401 17.40 4.38 -15.68
CA ASP A 401 18.23 4.61 -16.87
C ASP A 401 19.70 4.42 -16.51
N ILE A 402 20.45 3.86 -17.43
CA ILE A 402 21.87 3.60 -17.26
C ILE A 402 22.67 4.73 -17.89
N LYS A 403 23.54 5.35 -17.11
CA LYS A 403 24.45 6.39 -17.56
C LYS A 403 25.75 5.82 -18.09
N SER A 404 26.33 4.88 -17.38
CA SER A 404 27.58 4.24 -17.78
C SER A 404 27.71 2.82 -17.28
N ILE A 405 28.42 1.99 -18.03
CA ILE A 405 28.81 0.63 -17.65
C ILE A 405 30.27 0.42 -17.96
N VAL A 406 31.04 -0.01 -16.98
CA VAL A 406 32.47 -0.28 -17.11
C VAL A 406 32.82 -1.60 -16.41
N ALA A 407 33.54 -2.46 -17.06
CA ALA A 407 34.06 -3.69 -16.46
C ALA A 407 35.57 -3.58 -16.20
N ASN A 408 36.06 -4.24 -15.16
CA ASN A 408 37.46 -4.28 -14.87
C ASN A 408 38.27 -5.27 -15.78
N ASN A 409 37.58 -6.23 -16.39
CA ASN A 409 38.10 -7.19 -17.37
C ASN A 409 36.94 -7.76 -18.19
N VAL A 410 37.23 -8.41 -19.30
CA VAL A 410 36.25 -9.05 -20.20
C VAL A 410 35.88 -10.49 -19.82
N SER A 411 36.57 -11.09 -18.84
CA SER A 411 36.37 -12.49 -18.46
C SER A 411 35.15 -12.68 -17.55
N ILE A 412 34.59 -13.89 -17.55
CA ILE A 412 33.56 -14.32 -16.62
C ILE A 412 34.02 -14.08 -15.17
N GLY A 413 33.14 -13.59 -14.34
CA GLY A 413 33.42 -13.23 -12.94
C GLY A 413 34.04 -11.84 -12.74
N SER A 414 34.31 -11.11 -13.83
CA SER A 414 34.78 -9.73 -13.75
C SER A 414 33.74 -8.81 -13.12
N ASN A 415 34.20 -7.78 -12.42
CA ASN A 415 33.33 -6.75 -11.89
C ASN A 415 32.84 -5.85 -13.02
N ILE A 416 31.54 -5.71 -13.14
CA ILE A 416 30.87 -4.74 -13.98
C ILE A 416 30.33 -3.67 -13.04
N THR A 417 30.81 -2.45 -13.19
CA THR A 417 30.29 -1.27 -12.47
C THR A 417 29.25 -0.61 -13.33
N VAL A 418 28.04 -0.48 -12.78
CA VAL A 418 26.89 0.15 -13.42
C VAL A 418 26.59 1.43 -12.69
N GLU A 419 26.54 2.55 -13.39
CA GLU A 419 26.13 3.85 -12.90
C GLU A 419 24.77 4.19 -13.48
N THR A 420 23.79 4.45 -12.62
CA THR A 420 22.45 4.88 -13.03
C THR A 420 22.43 6.37 -13.32
N ASP A 421 21.49 6.81 -14.15
CA ASP A 421 21.37 8.21 -14.51
C ASP A 421 20.72 8.98 -13.34
N GLU A 422 21.57 9.34 -12.36
CA GLU A 422 21.35 10.39 -11.36
C GLU A 422 20.15 10.18 -10.41
N VAL A 423 19.52 9.00 -10.44
CA VAL A 423 18.45 8.62 -9.51
C VAL A 423 19.00 7.56 -8.57
N GLU A 424 18.79 7.78 -7.27
CA GLU A 424 19.13 6.76 -6.26
C GLU A 424 18.43 5.45 -6.60
N HIS A 425 19.24 4.41 -6.87
CA HIS A 425 18.69 3.10 -7.22
C HIS A 425 18.12 2.35 -6.01
N LEU A 426 18.45 2.74 -4.79
CA LEU A 426 18.00 2.13 -3.53
C LEU A 426 18.07 0.59 -3.53
N MET A 427 19.02 0.01 -4.27
CA MET A 427 19.24 -1.43 -4.35
C MET A 427 20.04 -1.91 -3.16
N GLN A 428 19.93 -3.19 -2.87
CA GLN A 428 20.75 -3.88 -1.87
C GLN A 428 21.69 -4.88 -2.53
N ALA A 429 22.74 -5.26 -1.84
CA ALA A 429 23.52 -6.44 -2.22
C ALA A 429 22.59 -7.68 -2.22
N ASN A 430 22.82 -8.59 -3.15
CA ASN A 430 21.98 -9.75 -3.46
C ASN A 430 20.61 -9.43 -4.12
N ALA A 431 20.28 -8.19 -4.43
CA ALA A 431 19.16 -7.88 -5.31
C ALA A 431 19.40 -8.47 -6.71
N ILE A 432 18.34 -8.87 -7.38
CA ILE A 432 18.41 -9.38 -8.76
C ILE A 432 18.04 -8.24 -9.70
N VAL A 433 18.92 -7.98 -10.66
CA VAL A 433 18.73 -6.94 -11.66
C VAL A 433 18.82 -7.51 -13.07
N ILE A 434 18.12 -6.87 -14.00
CA ILE A 434 18.23 -7.16 -15.43
C ILE A 434 18.80 -5.92 -16.11
N LEU A 435 19.86 -6.10 -16.88
CA LEU A 435 20.43 -5.07 -17.76
C LEU A 435 19.90 -5.30 -19.17
N GLU A 436 19.38 -4.27 -19.80
CA GLU A 436 18.82 -4.31 -21.17
C GLU A 436 19.30 -3.12 -22.01
N ASP A 437 19.39 -3.35 -23.32
CA ASP A 437 19.78 -2.37 -24.34
C ASP A 437 21.23 -1.88 -24.22
N ILE A 438 22.13 -2.86 -23.97
CA ILE A 438 23.57 -2.62 -24.02
C ILE A 438 24.11 -3.17 -25.34
N THR A 439 24.62 -2.29 -26.21
CA THR A 439 25.05 -2.66 -27.56
C THR A 439 26.28 -3.56 -27.55
N THR A 440 27.17 -3.37 -26.57
CA THR A 440 28.34 -4.22 -26.40
C THR A 440 27.92 -5.61 -25.92
N SER A 441 28.30 -6.66 -26.65
CA SER A 441 27.94 -8.04 -26.34
C SER A 441 28.39 -8.48 -24.96
N GLY A 442 27.55 -9.29 -24.30
CA GLY A 442 27.85 -9.91 -23.02
C GLY A 442 27.40 -9.10 -21.80
N TYR A 443 26.76 -7.94 -21.97
CA TYR A 443 26.27 -7.12 -20.87
C TYR A 443 24.78 -7.29 -20.61
N ASP A 444 23.96 -7.50 -21.64
CA ASP A 444 22.55 -7.78 -21.43
C ASP A 444 22.36 -9.10 -20.70
N GLY A 445 21.49 -9.08 -19.70
CA GLY A 445 21.17 -10.27 -18.93
C GLY A 445 20.76 -10.01 -17.49
N THR A 446 20.57 -11.12 -16.78
CA THR A 446 20.20 -11.12 -15.37
C THR A 446 21.42 -11.28 -14.49
N TYR A 447 21.55 -10.43 -13.49
CA TYR A 447 22.68 -10.38 -12.57
C TYR A 447 22.21 -10.31 -11.13
N THR A 448 23.09 -10.72 -10.23
CA THR A 448 22.95 -10.46 -8.80
C THR A 448 23.87 -9.31 -8.42
N VAL A 449 23.36 -8.32 -7.72
CA VAL A 449 24.15 -7.20 -7.21
C VAL A 449 25.17 -7.72 -6.20
N ASP A 450 26.44 -7.53 -6.50
CA ASP A 450 27.54 -7.99 -5.65
C ASP A 450 27.85 -6.95 -4.57
N GLN A 451 27.91 -5.68 -4.95
CA GLN A 451 28.31 -4.60 -4.06
C GLN A 451 27.61 -3.29 -4.45
N ILE A 452 27.24 -2.50 -3.46
CA ILE A 452 26.81 -1.12 -3.62
C ILE A 452 28.01 -0.22 -3.35
N LEU A 453 28.38 0.62 -4.30
CA LEU A 453 29.48 1.57 -4.14
C LEU A 453 29.00 2.91 -3.59
N ASP A 454 27.90 3.40 -4.13
CA ASP A 454 27.22 4.62 -3.68
C ASP A 454 25.72 4.59 -4.07
N GLU A 455 25.05 5.71 -3.98
CA GLU A 455 23.61 5.83 -4.21
C GLU A 455 23.16 5.65 -5.66
N ILE A 456 24.07 5.80 -6.60
CA ILE A 456 23.80 5.65 -8.05
C ILE A 456 24.66 4.58 -8.72
N THR A 457 25.60 3.97 -7.98
CA THR A 457 26.60 3.04 -8.55
C THR A 457 26.63 1.72 -7.80
N PHE A 458 26.52 0.65 -8.54
CA PHE A 458 26.62 -0.71 -8.00
C PHE A 458 27.49 -1.62 -8.89
N VAL A 459 27.87 -2.76 -8.36
CA VAL A 459 28.71 -3.75 -9.04
C VAL A 459 27.95 -5.06 -9.17
N VAL A 460 28.03 -5.66 -10.37
CA VAL A 460 27.60 -7.03 -10.63
C VAL A 460 28.76 -7.85 -11.20
N LYS A 461 28.65 -9.17 -11.19
CA LYS A 461 29.65 -10.06 -11.75
C LYS A 461 29.27 -10.48 -13.17
N ALA A 462 30.19 -10.40 -14.09
CA ALA A 462 30.03 -10.90 -15.46
C ALA A 462 29.68 -12.39 -15.46
N THR A 463 28.57 -12.74 -16.07
CA THR A 463 28.10 -14.13 -16.22
C THR A 463 28.58 -14.77 -17.51
N GLN A 464 29.08 -13.96 -18.45
CA GLN A 464 29.63 -14.37 -19.75
C GLN A 464 30.80 -13.49 -20.11
N VAL A 465 31.51 -13.85 -21.21
CA VAL A 465 32.62 -13.05 -21.72
C VAL A 465 32.08 -11.76 -22.34
N LEU A 466 32.65 -10.64 -21.95
CA LEU A 466 32.27 -9.32 -22.41
C LEU A 466 32.99 -8.94 -23.71
N GLY A 467 32.32 -8.24 -24.59
CA GLY A 467 32.90 -7.77 -25.86
C GLY A 467 33.95 -6.66 -25.68
N SER A 468 33.86 -5.89 -24.62
CA SER A 468 34.80 -4.80 -24.28
C SER A 468 34.72 -4.53 -22.78
N THR A 469 35.71 -3.87 -22.18
CA THR A 469 35.66 -3.38 -20.80
C THR A 469 34.85 -2.10 -20.65
N SER A 470 34.68 -1.33 -21.72
CA SER A 470 33.77 -0.18 -21.75
C SER A 470 32.59 -0.53 -22.63
N ALA A 471 31.39 -0.52 -22.06
CA ALA A 471 30.18 -0.86 -22.80
C ALA A 471 29.65 0.36 -23.56
N GLU A 472 29.26 0.12 -24.80
CA GLU A 472 28.40 1.04 -25.54
C GLU A 472 26.95 0.74 -25.19
N VAL A 473 26.23 1.74 -24.78
CA VAL A 473 24.81 1.63 -24.44
C VAL A 473 23.96 1.88 -25.67
N GLY A 474 22.75 1.28 -25.70
CA GLY A 474 21.77 1.50 -26.76
C GLY A 474 21.03 2.82 -26.63
N THR A 475 19.87 2.91 -27.24
CA THR A 475 19.05 4.12 -27.23
C THR A 475 18.22 4.31 -25.94
N GLN A 476 17.96 3.23 -25.23
CA GLN A 476 17.21 3.23 -23.97
C GLN A 476 17.78 2.22 -22.96
N PRO A 477 19.05 2.39 -22.58
CA PRO A 477 19.70 1.44 -21.69
C PRO A 477 19.05 1.51 -20.30
N LYS A 478 18.63 0.34 -19.79
CA LYS A 478 17.92 0.27 -18.50
C LYS A 478 18.46 -0.84 -17.63
N VAL A 479 18.45 -0.57 -16.34
CA VAL A 479 18.48 -1.59 -15.30
C VAL A 479 17.10 -1.73 -14.65
N TYR A 480 16.62 -2.94 -14.58
CA TYR A 480 15.38 -3.28 -13.89
C TYR A 480 15.70 -4.00 -12.60
N LEU A 481 15.15 -3.53 -11.51
CA LEU A 481 15.16 -4.30 -10.27
C LEU A 481 14.12 -5.42 -10.39
N ASN A 482 14.60 -6.66 -10.52
CA ASN A 482 13.75 -7.82 -10.76
C ASN A 482 13.55 -8.68 -9.50
N GLY A 483 14.40 -8.52 -8.50
CA GLY A 483 14.28 -9.25 -7.23
C GLY A 483 14.92 -8.49 -6.08
N TRP A 484 14.33 -8.63 -4.89
CA TRP A 484 14.79 -8.02 -3.64
C TRP A 484 14.36 -8.87 -2.45
N HIS A 485 14.72 -8.42 -1.24
CA HIS A 485 14.36 -9.09 0.01
C HIS A 485 13.75 -8.11 1.01
N GLY A 486 12.85 -8.59 1.84
CA GLY A 486 12.33 -7.84 2.98
C GLY A 486 11.35 -6.72 2.66
N ALA A 487 10.81 -6.69 1.45
CA ALA A 487 9.78 -5.73 1.06
C ALA A 487 8.77 -6.38 0.12
N ALA A 488 7.57 -5.84 0.06
CA ALA A 488 6.54 -6.33 -0.84
C ALA A 488 5.74 -5.17 -1.46
N VAL A 489 5.27 -5.38 -2.67
CA VAL A 489 4.30 -4.53 -3.35
C VAL A 489 2.98 -5.27 -3.44
N ARG A 490 1.86 -4.59 -3.16
CA ARG A 490 0.53 -5.16 -3.04
C ARG A 490 -0.50 -4.32 -3.76
N LEU A 491 -1.49 -4.96 -4.35
CA LEU A 491 -2.60 -4.27 -5.00
C LEU A 491 -3.85 -5.14 -5.08
N GLY A 492 -4.99 -4.54 -4.81
CA GLY A 492 -6.29 -5.20 -4.84
C GLY A 492 -7.29 -4.61 -3.86
N PRO A 493 -8.54 -5.09 -3.88
CA PRO A 493 -9.54 -4.71 -2.91
C PRO A 493 -9.17 -5.19 -1.51
N SER A 494 -8.73 -4.28 -0.65
CA SER A 494 -8.25 -4.65 0.70
C SER A 494 -8.17 -3.46 1.65
N ASP A 495 -8.30 -3.75 2.93
CA ASP A 495 -7.95 -2.88 4.03
C ASP A 495 -6.94 -3.58 4.98
N ASP A 496 -6.69 -3.03 6.15
CA ASP A 496 -5.75 -3.63 7.10
C ASP A 496 -6.27 -4.93 7.72
N GLN A 497 -7.56 -5.21 7.63
CA GLN A 497 -8.19 -6.34 8.32
C GLN A 497 -8.71 -7.42 7.37
N ASN A 498 -9.17 -7.03 6.18
CA ASN A 498 -9.76 -7.93 5.21
C ASN A 498 -9.31 -7.54 3.79
N GLY A 499 -9.31 -8.51 2.91
CA GLY A 499 -9.09 -8.20 1.50
C GLY A 499 -8.54 -9.35 0.69
N VAL A 500 -8.49 -9.08 -0.59
CA VAL A 500 -7.95 -9.96 -1.62
C VAL A 500 -7.02 -9.13 -2.51
N PHE A 501 -5.79 -9.58 -2.67
CA PHE A 501 -4.80 -8.79 -3.39
C PHE A 501 -3.69 -9.66 -4.00
N TRP A 502 -3.05 -9.12 -5.01
CA TRP A 502 -1.79 -9.61 -5.54
C TRP A 502 -0.64 -9.03 -4.72
N GLU A 503 0.36 -9.84 -4.47
CA GLU A 503 1.59 -9.43 -3.78
C GLU A 503 2.81 -9.93 -4.55
N TYR A 504 3.79 -9.06 -4.75
CA TYR A 504 5.12 -9.46 -5.19
C TYR A 504 6.14 -9.07 -4.12
N ASP A 505 6.82 -10.06 -3.57
CA ASP A 505 7.75 -9.88 -2.44
C ASP A 505 9.21 -9.71 -2.88
N GLY A 506 9.42 -9.55 -4.19
CA GLY A 506 10.73 -9.44 -4.80
C GLY A 506 11.32 -10.77 -5.28
N GLN A 507 10.68 -11.88 -4.95
CA GLN A 507 11.09 -13.22 -5.37
C GLN A 507 9.93 -14.01 -5.99
N THR A 508 8.75 -13.86 -5.40
CA THR A 508 7.59 -14.67 -5.73
C THR A 508 6.36 -13.81 -5.90
N LEU A 509 5.61 -14.07 -6.95
CA LEU A 509 4.26 -13.54 -7.10
C LEU A 509 3.32 -14.37 -6.24
N ASN A 510 2.59 -13.71 -5.37
CA ASN A 510 1.64 -14.34 -4.47
C ASN A 510 0.23 -13.82 -4.73
N VAL A 511 -0.76 -14.67 -4.48
CA VAL A 511 -2.14 -14.25 -4.27
C VAL A 511 -2.47 -14.38 -2.79
N VAL A 512 -3.10 -13.35 -2.25
CA VAL A 512 -3.30 -13.25 -0.80
C VAL A 512 -4.77 -12.98 -0.49
N ARG A 513 -5.30 -13.76 0.46
CA ARG A 513 -6.56 -13.48 1.14
C ARG A 513 -6.28 -13.12 2.58
N ARG A 514 -6.69 -11.92 3.00
CA ARG A 514 -6.61 -11.44 4.38
C ARG A 514 -7.99 -11.51 5.03
N SER A 515 -8.05 -11.97 6.27
CA SER A 515 -9.30 -12.12 7.01
C SER A 515 -9.10 -11.83 8.50
N SER A 516 -10.09 -11.19 9.10
CA SER A 516 -10.19 -10.95 10.55
C SER A 516 -11.33 -11.75 11.20
N THR A 517 -11.65 -12.92 10.67
CA THR A 517 -12.74 -13.78 11.18
C THR A 517 -12.35 -14.58 12.41
N PHE A 518 -11.08 -14.94 12.55
CA PHE A 518 -10.63 -15.78 13.65
C PHE A 518 -10.68 -15.05 14.99
N GLN A 519 -11.62 -15.44 15.84
CA GLN A 519 -11.75 -14.93 17.21
C GLN A 519 -10.84 -15.72 18.15
N THR A 520 -9.98 -15.04 18.90
CA THR A 520 -9.14 -15.67 19.92
C THR A 520 -9.97 -16.13 21.11
N ALA A 521 -9.45 -17.13 21.84
CA ALA A 521 -10.07 -17.59 23.08
C ALA A 521 -10.07 -16.49 24.15
N GLY A 522 -11.06 -16.52 25.04
CA GLY A 522 -11.16 -15.61 26.17
C GLY A 522 -11.55 -14.17 25.79
N THR A 523 -11.21 -13.24 26.65
CA THR A 523 -11.46 -11.80 26.51
C THR A 523 -10.26 -11.02 26.99
N VAL A 524 -10.15 -9.77 26.57
CA VAL A 524 -9.03 -8.89 26.95
C VAL A 524 -9.52 -7.64 27.66
N ALA A 525 -8.64 -7.11 28.50
CA ALA A 525 -8.72 -5.77 29.09
C ALA A 525 -7.71 -4.87 28.39
N VAL A 526 -8.10 -3.63 28.10
CA VAL A 526 -7.28 -2.62 27.40
C VAL A 526 -7.49 -1.24 28.03
N THR A 527 -6.41 -0.49 28.07
CA THR A 527 -6.38 0.86 28.64
C THR A 527 -5.92 1.83 27.56
N PRO A 528 -6.54 3.03 27.42
CA PRO A 528 -6.06 4.06 26.50
C PRO A 528 -4.58 4.41 26.70
N ASP A 529 -3.89 4.69 25.60
CA ASP A 529 -2.47 5.05 25.56
C ASP A 529 -1.53 4.00 26.20
N SER A 530 -1.96 2.73 26.15
CA SER A 530 -1.18 1.60 26.66
C SER A 530 -0.98 0.56 25.58
N ASN A 531 0.22 0.02 25.52
CA ASN A 531 0.57 -1.12 24.66
C ASN A 531 0.25 -2.47 25.33
N SER A 532 -0.12 -2.47 26.62
CA SER A 532 -0.38 -3.69 27.37
C SER A 532 -1.82 -4.17 27.14
N VAL A 533 -1.95 -5.45 26.79
CA VAL A 533 -3.22 -6.16 26.65
C VAL A 533 -3.24 -7.33 27.61
N VAL A 534 -4.18 -7.32 28.54
CA VAL A 534 -4.29 -8.35 29.59
C VAL A 534 -5.45 -9.28 29.26
N GLY A 535 -5.18 -10.57 29.20
CA GLY A 535 -6.15 -11.60 28.84
C GLY A 535 -6.79 -12.29 30.04
N THR A 536 -8.04 -12.68 29.89
CA THR A 536 -8.78 -13.55 30.83
C THR A 536 -9.32 -14.77 30.08
N GLY A 537 -8.89 -15.96 30.46
CA GLY A 537 -9.23 -17.19 29.75
C GLY A 537 -8.66 -17.29 28.34
N THR A 538 -7.65 -16.50 28.04
CA THR A 538 -6.95 -16.45 26.75
C THR A 538 -5.90 -17.57 26.63
N LYS A 539 -5.50 -17.85 25.39
CA LYS A 539 -4.48 -18.84 25.04
C LYS A 539 -3.46 -18.20 24.08
N PHE A 540 -2.90 -17.09 24.50
CA PHE A 540 -2.08 -16.27 23.60
C PHE A 540 -0.87 -17.03 23.06
N THR A 541 -0.17 -17.80 23.89
CA THR A 541 1.01 -18.58 23.47
C THR A 541 0.69 -19.68 22.45
N GLN A 542 -0.58 -20.11 22.38
CA GLN A 542 -1.03 -21.12 21.44
C GLN A 542 -1.64 -20.55 20.16
N GLN A 543 -2.20 -19.35 20.23
CA GLN A 543 -3.00 -18.75 19.14
C GLN A 543 -2.31 -17.58 18.45
N LEU A 544 -1.34 -16.95 19.12
CA LEU A 544 -0.73 -15.72 18.65
C LEU A 544 0.78 -15.89 18.47
N GLU A 545 1.35 -14.98 17.72
CA GLU A 545 2.79 -14.88 17.46
C GLU A 545 3.19 -13.41 17.43
N VAL A 546 4.41 -13.12 17.87
CA VAL A 546 4.99 -11.77 17.71
C VAL A 546 5.06 -11.44 16.22
N GLY A 547 4.71 -10.19 15.88
CA GLY A 547 4.66 -9.73 14.49
C GLY A 547 3.30 -9.91 13.82
N LYS A 548 2.43 -10.78 14.28
CA LYS A 548 1.06 -10.90 13.76
C LYS A 548 0.20 -9.73 14.18
N GLN A 549 -0.86 -9.50 13.42
CA GLN A 549 -1.79 -8.42 13.67
C GLN A 549 -3.08 -8.93 14.30
N VAL A 550 -3.60 -8.16 15.23
CA VAL A 550 -4.88 -8.43 15.92
C VAL A 550 -5.81 -7.23 15.82
N VAL A 551 -7.09 -7.50 15.90
CA VAL A 551 -8.14 -6.46 15.95
C VAL A 551 -8.72 -6.44 17.36
N ILE A 552 -8.67 -5.27 17.98
CA ILE A 552 -9.24 -5.00 19.30
C ILE A 552 -10.18 -3.82 19.14
N ARG A 553 -11.47 -4.01 19.38
CA ARG A 553 -12.50 -2.97 19.22
C ARG A 553 -12.43 -2.20 17.88
N GLY A 554 -12.22 -2.94 16.77
CA GLY A 554 -12.11 -2.36 15.44
C GLY A 554 -10.73 -1.80 15.07
N MET A 555 -9.82 -1.65 16.03
CA MET A 555 -8.45 -1.16 15.80
C MET A 555 -7.51 -2.31 15.47
N THR A 556 -6.66 -2.09 14.49
CA THR A 556 -5.60 -3.02 14.13
C THR A 556 -4.34 -2.72 14.92
N HIS A 557 -3.82 -3.73 15.58
CA HIS A 557 -2.57 -3.69 16.34
C HIS A 557 -1.64 -4.80 15.89
N ARG A 558 -0.34 -4.56 15.96
CA ARG A 558 0.69 -5.57 15.78
C ARG A 558 1.18 -6.04 17.13
N ILE A 559 1.33 -7.34 17.31
CA ILE A 559 1.89 -7.93 18.53
C ILE A 559 3.39 -7.68 18.54
N THR A 560 3.89 -7.01 19.58
CA THR A 560 5.31 -6.71 19.78
C THR A 560 5.95 -7.58 20.85
N GLY A 561 5.14 -8.18 21.74
CA GLY A 561 5.62 -9.08 22.76
C GLY A 561 4.54 -10.07 23.17
N LEU A 562 4.96 -11.28 23.47
CA LEU A 562 4.12 -12.38 23.91
C LEU A 562 4.77 -13.01 25.14
N THR A 563 4.29 -12.64 26.32
CA THR A 563 4.94 -13.01 27.58
C THR A 563 4.26 -14.18 28.29
N ALA A 564 2.96 -14.32 28.12
CA ALA A 564 2.17 -15.39 28.76
C ALA A 564 0.85 -15.60 27.98
N ASP A 565 0.12 -16.65 28.34
CA ASP A 565 -1.25 -16.89 27.83
C ASP A 565 -2.23 -15.74 28.14
N THR A 566 -1.87 -14.89 29.10
CA THR A 566 -2.71 -13.78 29.56
C THR A 566 -2.10 -12.40 29.36
N ALA A 567 -0.95 -12.28 28.68
CA ALA A 567 -0.30 -10.98 28.53
C ALA A 567 0.44 -10.86 27.20
N ILE A 568 0.08 -9.85 26.43
CA ILE A 568 0.77 -9.44 25.23
C ILE A 568 1.01 -7.92 25.23
N THR A 569 1.98 -7.49 24.44
CA THR A 569 2.16 -6.08 24.11
C THR A 569 1.89 -5.87 22.63
N VAL A 570 1.36 -4.70 22.31
CA VAL A 570 0.92 -4.36 20.95
C VAL A 570 1.41 -2.99 20.53
N THR A 571 1.42 -2.74 19.22
CA THR A 571 1.70 -1.42 18.62
C THR A 571 0.76 -1.21 17.43
N PRO A 572 0.25 0.01 17.20
CA PRO A 572 0.31 1.19 18.09
C PRO A 572 -0.39 0.93 19.42
N ASP A 573 -0.16 1.81 20.40
CA ASP A 573 -0.85 1.75 21.67
C ASP A 573 -2.37 1.80 21.48
N TYR A 574 -3.12 1.15 22.36
CA TYR A 574 -4.56 1.17 22.28
C TYR A 574 -5.11 2.58 22.57
N ARG A 575 -6.04 3.05 21.72
CA ARG A 575 -6.57 4.43 21.81
C ARG A 575 -8.09 4.52 21.96
N GLY A 576 -8.73 3.37 22.06
CA GLY A 576 -10.16 3.32 22.27
C GLY A 576 -10.55 3.62 23.72
N VAL A 577 -11.81 3.44 24.02
CA VAL A 577 -12.34 3.62 25.37
C VAL A 577 -11.77 2.54 26.30
N ASN A 578 -11.46 2.92 27.54
CA ASN A 578 -11.01 1.97 28.56
C ASN A 578 -11.99 0.82 28.76
N ALA A 579 -11.47 -0.39 28.82
CA ALA A 579 -12.24 -1.59 29.11
C ALA A 579 -11.45 -2.51 30.04
N SER A 580 -11.93 -2.63 31.27
CA SER A 580 -11.29 -3.45 32.30
C SER A 580 -11.49 -4.95 32.10
N ALA A 581 -12.41 -5.39 31.26
CA ALA A 581 -12.67 -6.77 30.90
C ALA A 581 -13.65 -6.89 29.72
N GLY A 582 -13.80 -8.10 29.19
CA GLY A 582 -14.91 -8.48 28.29
C GLY A 582 -14.69 -8.21 26.81
N VAL A 583 -13.60 -7.57 26.39
CA VAL A 583 -13.33 -7.25 24.98
C VAL A 583 -12.93 -8.50 24.21
N LYS A 584 -13.56 -8.74 23.07
CA LYS A 584 -13.16 -9.80 22.15
C LYS A 584 -12.04 -9.31 21.23
N MET A 585 -11.07 -10.19 20.98
CA MET A 585 -9.95 -9.94 20.10
C MET A 585 -9.98 -10.90 18.91
N TYR A 586 -9.58 -10.41 17.73
CA TYR A 586 -9.54 -11.20 16.51
C TYR A 586 -8.14 -11.19 15.93
N LEU A 587 -7.67 -12.33 15.46
CA LEU A 587 -6.40 -12.46 14.74
C LEU A 587 -6.66 -12.18 13.26
N ILE A 588 -5.82 -11.34 12.66
CA ILE A 588 -5.77 -11.17 11.21
C ILE A 588 -4.93 -12.31 10.64
N GLN A 589 -5.57 -13.09 9.79
CA GLN A 589 -4.95 -14.21 9.11
C GLN A 589 -4.78 -13.90 7.63
N GLU A 590 -3.65 -14.27 7.07
CA GLU A 590 -3.37 -14.21 5.65
C GLU A 590 -3.14 -15.63 5.11
N LEU A 591 -3.97 -15.99 4.13
CA LEU A 591 -3.69 -17.12 3.27
C LEU A 591 -2.91 -16.61 2.08
N ARG A 592 -1.61 -16.90 2.03
CA ARG A 592 -0.71 -16.54 0.94
C ARG A 592 -0.42 -17.79 0.12
N VAL A 593 -0.68 -17.72 -1.17
CA VAL A 593 -0.42 -18.81 -2.11
C VAL A 593 0.65 -18.33 -3.10
N PRO A 594 1.84 -18.94 -3.09
CA PRO A 594 2.91 -18.57 -4.01
C PRO A 594 2.59 -19.03 -5.45
N GLN A 595 3.22 -18.39 -6.40
CA GLN A 595 3.06 -18.66 -7.84
C GLN A 595 3.25 -20.14 -8.19
N THR A 596 4.16 -20.82 -7.50
CA THR A 596 4.41 -22.27 -7.68
C THR A 596 3.20 -23.14 -7.40
N ASP A 597 2.29 -22.67 -6.53
CA ASP A 597 1.12 -23.40 -6.06
C ASP A 597 -0.18 -22.91 -6.70
N PHE A 598 -0.10 -22.07 -7.73
CA PHE A 598 -1.28 -21.65 -8.46
C PHE A 598 -1.96 -22.85 -9.11
N ASN A 599 -3.26 -22.96 -8.93
CA ASN A 599 -4.02 -24.15 -9.28
C ASN A 599 -4.66 -24.13 -10.67
N LEU A 600 -4.54 -23.04 -11.42
CA LEU A 600 -5.08 -22.91 -12.78
C LEU A 600 -3.97 -22.61 -13.79
N ASP A 601 -3.16 -21.57 -13.55
CA ASP A 601 -2.00 -21.26 -14.38
C ASP A 601 -0.91 -20.63 -13.52
N ARG A 602 0.29 -21.18 -13.54
CA ARG A 602 1.40 -20.71 -12.73
C ARG A 602 2.01 -19.39 -13.18
N LEU A 603 1.68 -18.92 -14.35
CA LEU A 603 2.22 -17.69 -14.94
C LEU A 603 3.76 -17.64 -15.01
N ASP A 604 4.42 -18.79 -15.07
CA ASP A 604 5.87 -18.95 -15.17
C ASP A 604 6.32 -19.40 -16.56
N GLY A 605 5.45 -19.25 -17.55
CA GLY A 605 5.65 -19.65 -18.94
C GLY A 605 5.38 -21.13 -19.20
N THR A 606 5.12 -21.93 -18.18
CA THR A 606 4.91 -23.37 -18.30
C THR A 606 3.46 -23.77 -18.06
N GLY A 607 2.61 -22.83 -17.61
CA GLY A 607 1.18 -23.02 -17.45
C GLY A 607 0.41 -23.13 -18.79
N PRO A 608 -0.88 -23.47 -18.72
CA PRO A 608 -1.72 -23.67 -19.91
C PRO A 608 -1.75 -22.50 -20.89
N SER A 609 -1.64 -21.27 -20.42
CA SER A 609 -1.60 -20.08 -21.28
C SER A 609 -0.23 -19.81 -21.90
N GLY A 610 0.83 -20.39 -21.36
CA GLY A 610 2.23 -20.02 -21.68
C GLY A 610 2.63 -18.62 -21.23
N TYR A 611 1.80 -17.97 -20.40
CA TYR A 611 2.11 -16.64 -19.88
C TYR A 611 3.25 -16.68 -18.88
N LEU A 612 4.24 -15.80 -19.07
CA LEU A 612 5.36 -15.59 -18.16
C LEU A 612 5.20 -14.23 -17.49
N PHE A 613 5.00 -14.23 -16.19
CA PHE A 613 4.97 -13.01 -15.40
C PHE A 613 6.39 -12.43 -15.28
N LEU A 614 6.53 -11.17 -15.68
CA LEU A 614 7.75 -10.40 -15.53
C LEU A 614 7.45 -9.14 -14.71
N PRO A 615 7.98 -9.00 -13.49
CA PRO A 615 7.64 -7.88 -12.61
C PRO A 615 8.09 -6.52 -13.16
N ASN A 616 9.07 -6.52 -14.04
CA ASN A 616 9.62 -5.35 -14.72
C ASN A 616 8.88 -4.95 -16.01
N LYS A 617 7.81 -5.63 -16.35
CA LYS A 617 6.93 -5.30 -17.49
C LYS A 617 5.53 -4.97 -16.99
N MET A 618 4.83 -4.12 -17.73
CA MET A 618 3.45 -3.76 -17.38
C MET A 618 2.54 -4.99 -17.39
N GLN A 619 1.73 -5.10 -16.37
CA GLN A 619 0.75 -6.16 -16.21
C GLN A 619 -0.64 -5.55 -16.13
N MET A 620 -1.61 -6.15 -16.77
CA MET A 620 -3.01 -5.87 -16.51
C MET A 620 -3.59 -7.03 -15.70
N ILE A 621 -3.94 -6.75 -14.46
CA ILE A 621 -4.38 -7.76 -13.52
C ILE A 621 -5.85 -7.60 -13.15
N GLY A 622 -6.45 -8.69 -12.71
CA GLY A 622 -7.83 -8.73 -12.26
C GLY A 622 -8.02 -9.62 -11.03
N ILE A 623 -9.02 -9.30 -10.26
CA ILE A 623 -9.52 -10.12 -9.15
C ILE A 623 -11.04 -10.10 -9.22
N GLN A 624 -11.65 -11.27 -9.22
CA GLN A 624 -13.11 -11.39 -9.16
C GLN A 624 -13.52 -12.24 -7.96
N PHE A 625 -14.53 -11.80 -7.25
CA PHE A 625 -15.07 -12.57 -6.14
C PHE A 625 -16.54 -12.28 -5.89
N THR A 626 -17.18 -13.24 -5.24
CA THR A 626 -18.54 -13.08 -4.69
C THR A 626 -18.42 -13.44 -3.22
N TRP A 627 -18.84 -12.55 -2.35
CA TRP A 627 -18.57 -12.76 -0.93
C TRP A 627 -19.52 -13.80 -0.30
N TYR A 628 -20.72 -13.50 0.10
CA TYR A 628 -21.60 -14.39 0.91
C TYR A 628 -20.92 -15.08 2.09
N GLY A 629 -19.65 -14.79 2.37
CA GLY A 629 -18.83 -15.57 3.29
C GLY A 629 -18.34 -16.91 2.72
N ALA A 630 -19.02 -17.48 1.75
CA ALA A 630 -18.78 -18.84 1.22
C ALA A 630 -18.31 -18.87 -0.25
N GLY A 631 -18.20 -17.74 -0.90
CA GLY A 631 -17.87 -17.65 -2.32
C GLY A 631 -16.44 -18.09 -2.67
N SER A 632 -16.07 -17.88 -3.92
CA SER A 632 -14.69 -18.08 -4.39
C SER A 632 -14.07 -16.77 -4.83
N ILE A 633 -12.75 -16.78 -4.88
CA ILE A 633 -11.94 -15.66 -5.37
C ILE A 633 -11.14 -16.16 -6.56
N ASP A 634 -11.27 -15.47 -7.69
CA ASP A 634 -10.52 -15.75 -8.91
C ASP A 634 -9.48 -14.65 -9.11
N TYR A 635 -8.23 -15.03 -9.21
CA TYR A 635 -7.11 -14.16 -9.56
C TYR A 635 -6.71 -14.37 -11.01
N MET A 636 -6.62 -13.29 -11.77
CA MET A 636 -6.37 -13.36 -13.20
C MET A 636 -5.46 -12.25 -13.69
N ILE A 637 -4.82 -12.51 -14.83
CA ILE A 637 -3.98 -11.56 -15.54
C ILE A 637 -4.39 -11.51 -17.00
N ARG A 638 -4.21 -10.38 -17.65
CA ARG A 638 -4.53 -10.25 -19.08
C ARG A 638 -3.39 -10.83 -19.91
N GLY A 639 -3.70 -11.81 -20.74
CA GLY A 639 -2.74 -12.38 -21.67
C GLY A 639 -2.42 -11.44 -22.84
N ILE A 640 -1.35 -11.77 -23.56
CA ILE A 640 -0.93 -11.00 -24.75
C ILE A 640 -1.94 -11.04 -25.89
N ASP A 641 -2.77 -12.03 -25.92
CA ASP A 641 -3.90 -12.19 -26.87
C ASP A 641 -5.14 -11.37 -26.45
N GLY A 642 -5.06 -10.67 -25.32
CA GLY A 642 -6.17 -9.91 -24.76
C GLY A 642 -7.21 -10.73 -23.99
N SER A 643 -7.04 -12.02 -23.82
CA SER A 643 -7.90 -12.85 -22.98
C SER A 643 -7.48 -12.80 -21.50
N TRP A 644 -8.41 -13.12 -20.58
CA TRP A 644 -8.07 -13.29 -19.18
C TRP A 644 -7.52 -14.70 -18.93
N VAL A 645 -6.31 -14.76 -18.41
CA VAL A 645 -5.66 -15.97 -17.91
C VAL A 645 -5.97 -16.07 -16.41
N PHE A 646 -6.68 -17.13 -16.04
CA PHE A 646 -6.96 -17.41 -14.64
C PHE A 646 -5.74 -18.09 -14.00
N ALA A 647 -5.15 -17.43 -13.03
CA ALA A 647 -3.95 -17.92 -12.36
C ALA A 647 -4.30 -18.86 -11.20
N HIS A 648 -5.14 -18.37 -10.29
CA HIS A 648 -5.46 -19.12 -9.08
C HIS A 648 -6.91 -18.88 -8.66
N LYS A 649 -7.52 -19.91 -8.08
CA LYS A 649 -8.84 -19.84 -7.46
C LYS A 649 -8.79 -20.29 -6.02
N ILE A 650 -9.12 -19.40 -5.09
CA ILE A 650 -9.36 -19.73 -3.70
C ILE A 650 -10.83 -20.11 -3.53
N LYS A 651 -11.09 -21.33 -3.08
CA LYS A 651 -12.43 -21.85 -2.82
C LYS A 651 -12.72 -21.83 -1.33
N ASN A 652 -13.90 -21.42 -0.93
CA ASN A 652 -14.36 -21.49 0.45
C ASN A 652 -15.57 -22.41 0.61
N ASN A 653 -16.45 -22.44 -0.39
CA ASN A 653 -17.64 -23.27 -0.39
C ASN A 653 -17.27 -24.76 -0.28
N ASN A 654 -17.86 -25.45 0.68
CA ASN A 654 -17.62 -26.85 0.99
C ASN A 654 -16.14 -27.20 1.32
N VAL A 655 -15.34 -26.19 1.70
CA VAL A 655 -13.93 -26.32 2.10
C VAL A 655 -13.72 -25.88 3.53
N ASN A 656 -14.26 -24.72 3.89
CA ASN A 656 -14.12 -24.14 5.22
C ASN A 656 -15.47 -24.02 5.91
N ASN A 657 -15.44 -23.97 7.23
CA ASN A 657 -16.60 -23.78 8.10
C ASN A 657 -16.78 -22.33 8.57
N GLU A 658 -15.95 -21.42 8.11
CA GLU A 658 -15.98 -19.98 8.42
C GLU A 658 -16.04 -19.15 7.14
N ALA A 659 -16.53 -17.93 7.27
CA ALA A 659 -16.50 -16.98 6.18
C ALA A 659 -15.04 -16.65 5.80
N PHE A 660 -14.75 -16.59 4.50
CA PHE A 660 -13.39 -16.34 4.04
C PHE A 660 -12.90 -14.90 4.30
N MET A 661 -13.79 -13.97 4.54
CA MET A 661 -13.54 -12.62 5.04
C MET A 661 -14.72 -12.17 5.90
N ARG A 662 -14.47 -11.25 6.80
CA ARG A 662 -15.51 -10.71 7.66
C ARG A 662 -16.52 -9.83 6.93
N THR A 663 -16.10 -9.19 5.85
CA THR A 663 -16.91 -8.26 5.06
C THR A 663 -16.51 -8.32 3.60
N GLY A 664 -17.48 -8.10 2.71
CA GLY A 664 -17.24 -7.85 1.30
C GLY A 664 -17.05 -6.37 0.95
N ASN A 665 -17.21 -5.45 1.91
CA ASN A 665 -17.04 -4.03 1.70
C ASN A 665 -15.57 -3.66 1.82
N LEU A 666 -14.94 -3.45 0.70
CA LEU A 666 -13.51 -3.21 0.61
C LEU A 666 -13.22 -1.95 -0.20
N PRO A 667 -12.19 -1.19 0.17
CA PRO A 667 -11.63 -0.17 -0.70
C PRO A 667 -10.69 -0.82 -1.72
N VAL A 668 -10.36 -0.11 -2.78
CA VAL A 668 -9.24 -0.46 -3.66
C VAL A 668 -7.96 0.11 -3.07
N ARG A 669 -6.91 -0.70 -2.98
CA ARG A 669 -5.63 -0.31 -2.36
C ARG A 669 -4.44 -0.75 -3.20
N TYR A 670 -3.44 0.13 -3.24
CA TYR A 670 -2.07 -0.12 -3.68
C TYR A 670 -1.14 0.16 -2.52
N GLU A 671 -0.15 -0.69 -2.30
CA GLU A 671 0.68 -0.61 -1.10
C GLU A 671 2.11 -1.07 -1.40
N VAL A 672 3.07 -0.36 -0.83
CA VAL A 672 4.47 -0.80 -0.71
C VAL A 672 4.80 -0.89 0.76
N ILE A 673 5.33 -2.02 1.18
CA ILE A 673 5.65 -2.29 2.58
C ILE A 673 7.05 -2.89 2.72
N ASN A 674 7.84 -2.34 3.63
CA ASN A 674 9.20 -2.80 3.93
C ASN A 674 9.19 -3.83 5.09
N GLU A 675 8.33 -4.81 5.01
CA GLU A 675 8.25 -5.92 5.99
C GLU A 675 8.23 -7.29 5.31
N GLY A 676 8.35 -7.35 3.98
CA GLY A 676 8.39 -8.60 3.22
C GLY A 676 7.22 -9.56 3.49
N GLY A 677 6.06 -9.02 3.83
CA GLY A 677 4.92 -9.85 4.22
C GLY A 677 4.93 -10.31 5.68
N GLY A 678 5.85 -9.81 6.51
CA GLY A 678 5.93 -10.10 7.94
C GLY A 678 6.95 -11.18 8.30
N VAL A 679 6.65 -11.93 9.34
CA VAL A 679 7.50 -13.03 9.80
C VAL A 679 7.54 -14.14 8.76
N VAL A 680 8.72 -14.41 8.22
CA VAL A 680 8.91 -15.42 7.18
C VAL A 680 9.34 -16.79 7.76
N SER A 681 9.89 -16.80 8.98
CA SER A 681 10.27 -18.00 9.70
C SER A 681 10.28 -17.76 11.21
N LYS A 682 10.67 -18.75 11.98
CA LYS A 682 10.77 -18.69 13.44
C LYS A 682 12.11 -19.21 13.91
N LEU A 683 12.60 -18.73 15.04
CA LEU A 683 13.78 -19.28 15.69
C LEU A 683 13.55 -20.73 16.10
N SER A 684 14.48 -21.62 15.76
CA SER A 684 14.46 -23.02 16.19
C SER A 684 14.91 -23.20 17.65
N GLY A 685 15.66 -22.25 18.19
CA GLY A 685 16.17 -22.25 19.56
C GLY A 685 16.21 -20.86 20.16
N ALA A 686 16.11 -20.76 21.49
CA ALA A 686 16.24 -19.48 22.18
C ALA A 686 17.67 -18.92 22.04
N MET A 687 17.79 -17.61 22.01
CA MET A 687 19.07 -16.88 21.99
C MET A 687 19.19 -16.01 23.25
N THR A 688 20.39 -15.91 23.80
CA THR A 688 20.71 -14.92 24.84
C THR A 688 21.44 -13.73 24.25
N ALA A 689 21.61 -12.66 24.99
CA ALA A 689 22.38 -11.50 24.51
C ALA A 689 23.84 -11.83 24.13
N GLY A 690 24.42 -12.89 24.72
CA GLY A 690 25.79 -13.34 24.45
C GLY A 690 25.90 -14.62 23.62
N SER A 691 24.81 -15.32 23.34
CA SER A 691 24.84 -16.60 22.62
C SER A 691 23.66 -16.75 21.68
N PRO A 692 23.90 -17.12 20.39
CA PRO A 692 25.21 -17.35 19.78
C PRO A 692 26.04 -16.07 19.64
N ALA A 693 27.35 -16.20 19.74
CA ALA A 693 28.29 -15.09 19.57
C ALA A 693 28.47 -14.72 18.08
N ASN A 694 29.05 -13.56 17.82
CA ASN A 694 29.44 -13.17 16.47
C ASN A 694 30.39 -14.21 15.84
N GLY A 695 30.18 -14.48 14.55
CA GLY A 695 30.89 -15.52 13.82
C GLY A 695 30.32 -16.94 14.02
N SER A 696 29.34 -17.11 14.91
CA SER A 696 28.61 -18.37 15.10
C SER A 696 27.40 -18.48 14.14
N ASN A 697 26.55 -19.45 14.40
CA ASN A 697 25.38 -19.75 13.57
C ASN A 697 24.13 -19.84 14.46
N PHE A 698 22.95 -19.61 13.83
CA PHE A 698 21.68 -19.99 14.47
C PHE A 698 20.73 -20.59 13.41
N SER A 699 19.74 -21.33 13.89
CA SER A 699 18.82 -22.01 13.01
C SER A 699 17.40 -21.43 13.12
N VAL A 700 16.73 -21.42 11.98
CA VAL A 700 15.33 -21.07 11.81
C VAL A 700 14.53 -22.32 11.45
N GLN A 701 13.22 -22.32 11.63
CA GLN A 701 12.38 -23.48 11.31
C GLN A 701 12.32 -23.76 9.81
N ASP A 702 12.28 -22.70 9.00
CA ASP A 702 12.31 -22.77 7.55
C ASP A 702 13.30 -21.75 7.01
N GLY A 703 14.37 -22.23 6.39
CA GLY A 703 15.42 -21.42 5.79
C GLY A 703 15.21 -21.13 4.30
N SER A 704 14.17 -21.69 3.67
CA SER A 704 13.94 -21.57 2.22
C SER A 704 13.76 -20.13 1.76
N PHE A 705 13.17 -19.28 2.57
CA PHE A 705 12.88 -17.88 2.29
C PHE A 705 14.09 -16.94 2.40
N PHE A 706 15.22 -17.43 2.92
CA PHE A 706 16.38 -16.56 3.18
C PHE A 706 17.41 -16.66 2.06
N PRO A 707 17.94 -15.53 1.58
CA PRO A 707 19.09 -15.52 0.68
C PRO A 707 20.33 -16.11 1.36
N ASN A 708 21.41 -16.34 0.57
CA ASN A 708 22.65 -16.88 1.11
C ASN A 708 23.38 -15.94 2.08
N ALA A 709 23.14 -14.65 1.97
CA ALA A 709 23.61 -13.64 2.91
C ALA A 709 22.55 -12.54 3.04
N GLY A 710 22.47 -11.89 4.18
CA GLY A 710 21.45 -10.86 4.39
C GLY A 710 21.38 -10.38 5.83
N THR A 711 20.30 -9.74 6.15
CA THR A 711 19.98 -9.25 7.51
C THR A 711 18.57 -9.66 7.87
N VAL A 712 18.41 -10.12 9.10
CA VAL A 712 17.11 -10.45 9.69
C VAL A 712 16.84 -9.55 10.88
N TYR A 713 15.56 -9.35 11.15
CA TYR A 713 15.07 -8.63 12.31
C TYR A 713 14.33 -9.63 13.23
N ILE A 714 14.75 -9.69 14.46
CA ILE A 714 14.14 -10.55 15.47
C ILE A 714 13.81 -9.69 16.68
N ASP A 715 12.54 -9.58 17.04
CA ASP A 715 12.04 -8.65 18.05
C ASP A 715 12.55 -7.21 17.82
N ASN A 716 13.63 -6.82 18.49
CA ASN A 716 14.22 -5.49 18.37
C ASN A 716 15.71 -5.52 17.98
N GLU A 717 16.19 -6.64 17.44
CA GLU A 717 17.58 -6.81 17.05
C GLU A 717 17.72 -7.06 15.54
N LEU A 718 18.63 -6.34 14.90
CA LEU A 718 19.14 -6.71 13.59
C LEU A 718 20.30 -7.69 13.74
N ILE A 719 20.27 -8.77 12.96
CA ILE A 719 21.32 -9.78 12.90
C ILE A 719 21.67 -9.96 11.44
N SER A 720 22.89 -9.62 11.05
CA SER A 720 23.39 -9.95 9.71
C SER A 720 24.01 -11.34 9.69
N TYR A 721 23.94 -12.02 8.55
CA TYR A 721 24.54 -13.31 8.33
C TYR A 721 25.20 -13.35 6.95
N ASN A 722 26.26 -14.15 6.83
CA ASN A 722 27.07 -14.24 5.62
C ASN A 722 27.22 -15.69 5.16
N GLY A 723 26.13 -16.40 5.09
CA GLY A 723 26.04 -17.77 4.60
C GLY A 723 24.77 -18.45 5.08
N LYS A 724 24.34 -19.47 4.34
CA LYS A 724 23.18 -20.30 4.70
C LYS A 724 23.41 -21.75 4.27
N ILE A 725 23.09 -22.68 5.13
CA ILE A 725 23.03 -24.11 4.81
C ILE A 725 21.70 -24.64 5.35
N GLY A 726 20.77 -24.98 4.46
CA GLY A 726 19.44 -25.43 4.84
C GLY A 726 18.74 -24.38 5.70
N ASN A 727 18.37 -24.76 6.91
CA ASN A 727 17.69 -23.90 7.88
C ASN A 727 18.65 -23.15 8.83
N THR A 728 19.95 -23.19 8.58
CA THR A 728 20.95 -22.57 9.45
C THR A 728 21.59 -21.36 8.77
N LEU A 729 21.49 -20.20 9.40
CA LEU A 729 22.13 -18.95 9.01
C LEU A 729 23.52 -18.89 9.66
N LEU A 730 24.54 -18.64 8.85
CA LEU A 730 25.95 -18.82 9.20
C LEU A 730 26.66 -17.49 9.39
N ASN A 731 27.72 -17.53 10.21
CA ASN A 731 28.64 -16.42 10.39
C ASN A 731 27.92 -15.10 10.71
N ILE A 732 27.15 -15.15 11.77
CA ILE A 732 26.27 -14.04 12.17
C ILE A 732 27.04 -12.89 12.83
N THR A 733 26.47 -11.68 12.67
CA THR A 733 26.82 -10.51 13.46
C THR A 733 25.59 -10.05 14.23
N ARG A 734 25.64 -10.18 15.54
CA ARG A 734 24.59 -9.78 16.46
C ARG A 734 24.60 -8.26 16.65
N GLY A 735 23.43 -7.67 16.85
CA GLY A 735 23.30 -6.23 16.97
C GLY A 735 23.87 -5.50 15.75
N ALA A 736 23.58 -5.99 14.56
CA ALA A 736 24.16 -5.50 13.31
C ALA A 736 23.85 -4.01 13.09
N THR A 737 24.76 -3.33 12.42
CA THR A 737 24.60 -1.93 12.03
C THR A 737 24.09 -1.87 10.59
N LEU A 738 22.96 -1.20 10.39
CA LEU A 738 22.45 -0.91 9.05
C LEU A 738 23.02 0.43 8.59
N ARG A 739 23.76 0.39 7.49
CA ARG A 739 24.31 1.55 6.82
C ARG A 739 23.79 1.66 5.41
N VAL A 740 23.43 2.86 5.00
CA VAL A 740 22.86 3.14 3.68
C VAL A 740 23.53 4.37 3.10
N PHE A 741 23.80 4.35 1.80
CA PHE A 741 24.19 5.55 1.07
C PHE A 741 22.95 6.40 0.79
N LEU A 742 22.87 7.57 1.40
CA LEU A 742 21.80 8.53 1.20
C LEU A 742 22.37 9.95 1.26
N GLY A 743 22.03 10.74 0.27
CA GLY A 743 22.38 12.16 0.25
C GLY A 743 23.88 12.43 0.22
N GLY A 744 24.64 11.71 -0.58
CA GLY A 744 26.07 11.88 -0.80
C GLY A 744 26.95 11.32 0.31
N GLY A 745 26.47 10.40 1.11
CA GLY A 745 27.28 9.76 2.15
C GLY A 745 26.67 8.50 2.76
N LEU A 746 27.55 7.69 3.35
CA LEU A 746 27.16 6.49 4.09
C LEU A 746 26.51 6.89 5.43
N ARG A 747 25.24 6.62 5.62
CA ARG A 747 24.51 6.87 6.86
C ARG A 747 24.28 5.61 7.66
N THR A 748 24.43 5.71 8.95
CA THR A 748 24.04 4.66 9.87
C THR A 748 22.59 4.87 10.30
N PHE A 749 21.72 3.94 9.91
CA PHE A 749 20.30 3.95 10.30
C PHE A 749 20.05 3.17 11.58
N TYR A 750 20.91 2.21 11.87
CA TYR A 750 20.77 1.36 13.03
C TYR A 750 22.15 1.02 13.57
N ALA A 751 22.32 1.20 14.86
CA ALA A 751 23.44 0.64 15.61
C ALA A 751 22.84 -0.24 16.71
N GLY A 752 22.74 -1.53 16.45
CA GLY A 752 22.04 -2.45 17.32
C GLY A 752 22.89 -2.99 18.45
N THR A 753 22.20 -3.54 19.44
CA THR A 753 22.80 -4.32 20.51
C THR A 753 22.19 -5.72 20.53
N ALA A 754 23.01 -6.72 20.80
CA ALA A 754 22.53 -8.09 20.94
C ALA A 754 21.56 -8.22 22.12
N ALA A 755 20.43 -8.85 21.88
CA ALA A 755 19.34 -9.06 22.83
C ALA A 755 19.02 -10.54 23.02
N ALA A 756 18.22 -10.89 24.04
CA ALA A 756 17.71 -12.22 24.22
C ALA A 756 16.44 -12.40 23.40
N HIS A 757 16.29 -13.57 22.75
CA HIS A 757 15.11 -13.94 21.98
C HIS A 757 14.61 -15.32 22.41
N ASN A 758 13.31 -15.44 22.51
CA ASN A 758 12.67 -16.71 22.85
C ASN A 758 12.68 -17.70 21.67
N VAL A 759 12.61 -18.97 21.97
CA VAL A 759 12.30 -19.97 20.94
C VAL A 759 10.98 -19.63 20.27
N LEU A 760 10.89 -19.86 18.97
CA LEU A 760 9.75 -19.47 18.11
C LEU A 760 9.54 -17.95 17.93
N ALA A 761 10.46 -17.11 18.37
CA ALA A 761 10.45 -15.70 18.00
C ALA A 761 10.43 -15.55 16.48
N GLY A 762 9.61 -14.63 15.98
CA GLY A 762 9.48 -14.37 14.56
C GLY A 762 10.77 -13.82 13.97
N VAL A 763 11.18 -14.39 12.85
CA VAL A 763 12.35 -13.94 12.07
C VAL A 763 11.86 -13.29 10.80
N GLU A 764 12.15 -12.01 10.63
CA GLU A 764 11.75 -11.21 9.46
C GLU A 764 12.97 -10.90 8.61
N LEU A 765 12.81 -10.96 7.29
CA LEU A 765 13.81 -10.41 6.39
C LEU A 765 13.79 -8.88 6.45
N VAL A 766 14.97 -8.27 6.49
CA VAL A 766 15.07 -6.81 6.51
C VAL A 766 15.26 -6.30 5.10
N SER A 767 14.42 -5.35 4.71
CA SER A 767 14.65 -4.53 3.53
C SER A 767 15.80 -3.56 3.84
N CYS A 768 17.01 -3.92 3.46
CA CYS A 768 18.17 -3.14 3.83
C CYS A 768 18.40 -1.95 2.91
N LEU A 769 18.14 -2.08 1.62
CA LEU A 769 18.47 -1.05 0.63
C LEU A 769 17.51 -1.04 -0.55
N ALA A 770 16.71 -2.06 -0.73
CA ALA A 770 15.69 -2.03 -1.75
C ALA A 770 14.48 -1.27 -1.24
N SER A 771 14.13 -0.22 -1.94
CA SER A 771 12.83 0.42 -1.81
C SER A 771 12.07 0.12 -3.10
N PRO A 772 11.39 -1.02 -3.17
CA PRO A 772 10.62 -1.34 -4.35
C PRO A 772 9.52 -0.31 -4.53
N THR A 773 9.13 -0.14 -5.76
CA THR A 773 8.04 0.76 -6.11
C THR A 773 6.95 -0.02 -6.82
N ILE A 774 5.73 0.46 -6.71
CA ILE A 774 4.65 0.06 -7.58
C ILE A 774 4.18 1.27 -8.37
N THR A 775 4.03 1.09 -9.67
CA THR A 775 3.34 2.08 -10.50
C THR A 775 2.03 1.48 -10.97
N HIS A 776 0.93 2.24 -10.87
CA HIS A 776 -0.34 1.82 -11.41
C HIS A 776 -0.94 2.93 -12.29
N TRP A 777 -1.75 2.56 -13.30
CA TRP A 777 -2.32 3.51 -14.25
C TRP A 777 -3.82 3.68 -14.04
N GLY A 778 -4.61 2.77 -14.43
CA GLY A 778 -6.05 2.82 -14.24
C GLY A 778 -6.50 1.96 -13.07
N SER A 779 -7.72 2.18 -12.59
CA SER A 779 -8.37 1.33 -11.59
C SER A 779 -9.84 1.23 -11.94
N ALA A 780 -10.32 0.02 -12.14
CA ALA A 780 -11.74 -0.25 -12.32
C ALA A 780 -12.20 -1.24 -11.24
N TYR A 781 -13.31 -0.93 -10.59
CA TYR A 781 -13.99 -1.83 -9.68
C TYR A 781 -15.46 -1.84 -10.03
N VAL A 782 -15.96 -2.98 -10.43
CA VAL A 782 -17.26 -3.15 -11.06
C VAL A 782 -18.07 -4.19 -10.32
N MET A 783 -19.36 -3.94 -10.17
CA MET A 783 -20.31 -4.86 -9.58
C MET A 783 -21.31 -5.33 -10.65
N ASP A 784 -21.67 -6.59 -10.64
CA ASP A 784 -22.73 -7.12 -11.49
C ASP A 784 -24.08 -6.51 -11.15
N GLY A 785 -24.73 -5.90 -12.14
CA GLY A 785 -26.05 -5.27 -12.00
C GLY A 785 -26.06 -3.97 -11.20
N GLY A 786 -27.21 -3.35 -11.08
CA GLY A 786 -27.41 -2.09 -10.34
C GLY A 786 -27.48 -2.26 -8.82
N PHE A 787 -27.37 -1.17 -8.10
CA PHE A 787 -27.61 -1.15 -6.66
C PHE A 787 -29.07 -1.44 -6.37
N ASP A 788 -29.31 -2.24 -5.34
CA ASP A 788 -30.60 -2.26 -4.69
C ASP A 788 -30.82 -0.91 -4.00
N THR A 789 -31.89 -0.24 -4.38
CA THR A 789 -32.28 1.05 -3.83
C THR A 789 -33.12 0.89 -2.59
N ASP A 790 -33.48 -0.32 -2.20
CA ASP A 790 -34.16 -0.57 -0.93
C ASP A 790 -33.18 -0.21 0.18
N ARG A 791 -33.46 0.90 0.80
CA ARG A 791 -32.55 1.57 1.71
C ARG A 791 -32.92 1.19 3.13
N GLY A 792 -31.91 1.13 3.96
CA GLY A 792 -32.09 1.11 5.38
C GLY A 792 -32.74 2.40 5.89
N TYR A 793 -32.50 2.71 7.12
CA TYR A 793 -33.12 3.85 7.79
C TYR A 793 -32.67 5.18 7.19
N ILE A 794 -33.62 6.14 7.12
CA ILE A 794 -33.35 7.54 6.81
C ILE A 794 -33.31 8.29 8.14
N PHE A 795 -32.23 9.01 8.33
CA PHE A 795 -31.99 9.83 9.50
C PHE A 795 -32.06 11.30 9.12
N SER A 796 -32.39 12.14 10.11
CA SER A 796 -32.35 13.58 9.96
C SER A 796 -31.80 14.25 11.19
N TYR A 797 -31.10 15.35 10.97
CA TYR A 797 -30.71 16.26 12.03
C TYR A 797 -31.15 17.67 11.69
N GLN A 798 -31.67 18.39 12.65
CA GLN A 798 -32.13 19.77 12.50
C GLN A 798 -31.50 20.68 13.54
N GLU A 799 -31.08 21.85 13.08
CA GLU A 799 -30.70 22.97 13.93
C GLU A 799 -31.75 24.09 13.79
N ASN A 800 -32.27 24.56 14.90
CA ASN A 800 -33.39 25.48 14.94
C ASN A 800 -33.01 26.82 15.58
N ASN A 801 -33.65 27.89 15.12
CA ASN A 801 -33.50 29.23 15.66
C ASN A 801 -32.05 29.74 15.70
N PHE A 802 -31.23 29.33 14.77
CA PHE A 802 -29.84 29.76 14.68
C PHE A 802 -29.74 31.19 14.16
N THR A 803 -28.84 31.98 14.73
CA THR A 803 -28.55 33.34 14.26
C THR A 803 -27.39 33.33 13.26
N VAL A 804 -27.65 33.67 12.01
CA VAL A 804 -26.68 33.73 10.95
C VAL A 804 -26.15 35.14 10.79
N THR A 805 -24.85 35.30 10.82
CA THR A 805 -24.17 36.58 10.60
C THR A 805 -23.50 36.60 9.20
N THR A 806 -22.90 37.73 8.85
CA THR A 806 -22.10 37.87 7.61
C THR A 806 -20.80 37.09 7.66
N ALA A 807 -20.35 36.72 8.88
CA ALA A 807 -19.25 35.79 9.05
C ALA A 807 -19.72 34.35 8.86
N GLU A 808 -18.92 33.50 8.22
CA GLU A 808 -19.24 32.09 8.05
C GLU A 808 -19.18 31.38 9.40
N GLN A 809 -20.21 30.58 9.69
CA GLN A 809 -20.36 29.86 10.96
C GLN A 809 -20.68 28.40 10.64
N THR A 810 -20.11 27.48 11.40
CA THR A 810 -20.49 26.06 11.28
C THR A 810 -21.68 25.79 12.18
N LEU A 811 -22.75 25.26 11.59
CA LEU A 811 -23.96 24.88 12.33
C LEU A 811 -23.74 23.58 13.09
N PHE A 812 -23.29 22.57 12.37
CA PHE A 812 -23.00 21.26 12.91
C PHE A 812 -22.03 20.51 11.97
N ALA A 813 -21.44 19.49 12.50
CA ALA A 813 -20.60 18.56 11.74
C ALA A 813 -21.17 17.15 11.83
N ILE A 814 -21.11 16.39 10.74
CA ILE A 814 -21.55 14.99 10.70
C ILE A 814 -20.36 14.11 10.28
N ARG A 815 -20.26 12.93 10.90
CA ARG A 815 -19.29 11.88 10.55
C ARG A 815 -19.89 10.49 10.74
N LEU A 816 -19.27 9.47 10.18
CA LEU A 816 -19.48 8.11 10.63
C LEU A 816 -18.90 7.94 12.04
N ALA A 817 -19.59 7.19 12.90
CA ALA A 817 -19.00 6.79 14.17
C ALA A 817 -17.69 6.02 13.89
N PRO A 818 -16.59 6.29 14.60
CA PRO A 818 -15.32 5.62 14.34
C PRO A 818 -15.39 4.10 14.47
N SER A 819 -16.24 3.62 15.36
CA SER A 819 -16.56 2.19 15.52
C SER A 819 -18.05 2.01 15.86
N VAL A 820 -18.54 0.81 15.64
CA VAL A 820 -19.93 0.45 15.92
C VAL A 820 -19.97 -0.54 17.06
N SER A 821 -20.71 -0.21 18.12
CA SER A 821 -20.92 -1.12 19.26
C SER A 821 -21.81 -2.29 18.86
N ASN A 822 -21.51 -3.46 19.38
CA ASN A 822 -22.24 -4.67 19.07
C ASN A 822 -23.68 -4.69 19.62
N SER A 823 -23.98 -3.91 20.65
CA SER A 823 -25.34 -3.71 21.15
C SER A 823 -26.27 -3.09 20.11
N ILE A 824 -25.70 -2.49 19.06
CA ILE A 824 -26.42 -1.91 17.92
C ILE A 824 -26.69 -2.93 16.82
N VAL A 825 -25.84 -3.94 16.67
CA VAL A 825 -25.85 -4.85 15.51
C VAL A 825 -26.34 -6.26 15.84
N GLY A 826 -26.69 -6.54 17.10
CA GLY A 826 -27.23 -7.81 17.53
C GLY A 826 -26.43 -8.54 18.63
N ASP A 827 -26.98 -9.60 19.15
CA ASP A 827 -26.66 -10.28 20.41
C ASP A 827 -25.35 -11.10 20.44
N LEU A 828 -24.32 -10.72 19.74
CA LEU A 828 -23.09 -11.51 19.65
C LEU A 828 -21.98 -11.13 20.64
N GLY A 829 -22.31 -10.44 21.73
CA GLY A 829 -21.35 -10.02 22.76
C GLY A 829 -20.61 -8.72 22.43
N ASP A 830 -19.85 -8.20 23.34
CA ASP A 830 -19.21 -6.87 23.27
C ASP A 830 -18.13 -6.74 22.17
N ARG A 831 -18.54 -6.55 20.93
CA ARG A 831 -17.63 -6.23 19.83
C ARG A 831 -17.83 -4.79 19.38
N GLU A 832 -16.79 -4.03 19.33
CA GLU A 832 -16.76 -2.85 18.49
C GLU A 832 -16.24 -3.24 17.09
N LEU A 833 -16.98 -2.84 16.07
CA LEU A 833 -16.66 -3.09 14.69
C LEU A 833 -16.17 -1.81 14.04
N LEU A 834 -15.20 -1.90 13.17
CA LEU A 834 -14.88 -0.80 12.26
C LEU A 834 -16.13 -0.45 11.45
N ASN A 835 -16.52 0.80 11.49
CA ASN A 835 -17.68 1.28 10.76
C ASN A 835 -17.37 1.40 9.27
N ARG A 836 -17.96 0.52 8.47
CA ARG A 836 -17.85 0.50 7.01
C ARG A 836 -19.11 0.98 6.30
N ALA A 837 -20.06 1.51 7.06
CA ALA A 837 -21.24 2.14 6.49
C ALA A 837 -20.88 3.37 5.65
N GLN A 838 -21.82 3.84 4.89
CA GLN A 838 -21.71 5.08 4.12
C GLN A 838 -22.89 5.98 4.45
N ILE A 839 -22.61 7.26 4.60
CA ILE A 839 -23.65 8.29 4.73
C ILE A 839 -23.99 8.77 3.31
N LEU A 840 -25.24 8.60 2.93
CA LEU A 840 -25.80 9.05 1.65
C LEU A 840 -26.67 10.28 1.91
N LEU A 841 -26.15 11.46 1.60
CA LEU A 841 -26.92 12.70 1.76
C LEU A 841 -28.12 12.71 0.79
N GLU A 842 -29.29 13.05 1.31
CA GLU A 842 -30.54 13.07 0.51
C GLU A 842 -31.04 14.47 0.25
N SER A 843 -31.22 15.27 1.28
CA SER A 843 -31.70 16.64 1.13
C SER A 843 -31.18 17.56 2.23
N LEU A 844 -31.07 18.82 1.88
CA LEU A 844 -30.82 19.91 2.79
C LEU A 844 -31.98 20.91 2.68
N GLU A 845 -32.65 21.16 3.78
CA GLU A 845 -33.73 22.13 3.86
C GLU A 845 -33.26 23.33 4.68
N VAL A 846 -33.52 24.52 4.18
CA VAL A 846 -33.13 25.76 4.84
C VAL A 846 -34.35 26.69 4.89
N THR A 847 -34.71 27.12 6.06
CA THR A 847 -35.75 28.16 6.25
C THR A 847 -35.17 29.32 7.04
N SER A 848 -35.45 30.52 6.57
CA SER A 848 -35.24 31.75 7.30
C SER A 848 -36.55 32.23 7.85
N GLY A 849 -36.70 32.25 9.17
CA GLY A 849 -37.95 32.65 9.85
C GLY A 849 -38.15 34.13 9.99
N ASP A 850 -37.21 34.97 9.55
CA ASP A 850 -37.27 36.41 9.69
C ASP A 850 -37.61 37.05 8.32
N THR A 851 -38.85 37.43 8.15
CA THR A 851 -39.30 38.14 6.94
C THR A 851 -38.82 39.58 6.87
N ALA A 852 -38.25 40.11 7.94
CA ALA A 852 -37.79 41.49 8.01
C ALA A 852 -36.38 41.70 7.38
N SER A 853 -35.59 40.65 7.20
CA SER A 853 -34.28 40.71 6.59
C SER A 853 -34.31 40.11 5.20
N ALA A 854 -34.41 40.91 4.18
CA ALA A 854 -34.43 40.50 2.78
C ALA A 854 -33.03 40.07 2.27
N THR A 855 -32.34 39.29 3.03
CA THR A 855 -30.97 38.85 2.62
C THR A 855 -30.89 37.34 2.47
N ASN A 856 -30.15 36.90 1.47
CA ASN A 856 -29.95 35.49 1.20
C ASN A 856 -28.97 34.86 2.20
N ILE A 857 -29.16 33.58 2.46
CA ILE A 857 -28.24 32.74 3.25
C ILE A 857 -27.43 31.89 2.26
N ILE A 858 -26.12 31.92 2.40
CA ILE A 858 -25.23 30.98 1.73
C ILE A 858 -24.98 29.80 2.66
N VAL A 859 -25.30 28.61 2.19
CA VAL A 859 -24.99 27.34 2.88
C VAL A 859 -23.88 26.64 2.12
N ARG A 860 -22.84 26.21 2.83
CA ARG A 860 -21.71 25.47 2.26
C ARG A 860 -21.51 24.20 3.06
N ALA A 861 -21.27 23.11 2.37
CA ALA A 861 -20.77 21.88 2.98
C ALA A 861 -19.27 21.74 2.72
N VAL A 862 -18.51 21.61 3.78
CA VAL A 862 -17.04 21.49 3.73
C VAL A 862 -16.62 20.17 4.33
N LEU A 863 -15.94 19.37 3.54
CA LEU A 863 -15.41 18.06 3.93
C LEU A 863 -13.99 18.22 4.49
N ASN A 864 -13.75 17.56 5.60
CA ASN A 864 -12.42 17.43 6.24
C ASN A 864 -11.70 18.78 6.45
N PRO A 865 -12.29 19.73 7.18
CA PRO A 865 -11.60 20.98 7.46
C PRO A 865 -10.26 20.72 8.19
N SER A 866 -9.19 21.35 7.73
CA SER A 866 -7.84 21.09 8.24
C SER A 866 -7.62 21.58 9.67
N ASN A 867 -8.43 22.52 10.12
CA ASN A 867 -8.37 23.09 11.47
C ASN A 867 -9.45 22.54 12.40
N PHE A 868 -10.19 21.51 12.01
CA PHE A 868 -11.20 20.88 12.85
C PHE A 868 -10.53 20.17 14.03
N ASP A 869 -10.95 20.54 15.23
CA ASP A 869 -10.45 19.92 16.46
C ASP A 869 -11.33 18.74 16.86
N THR A 870 -10.88 17.54 16.51
CA THR A 870 -11.60 16.30 16.83
C THR A 870 -11.56 15.95 18.31
N ALA A 871 -10.59 16.47 19.07
CA ALA A 871 -10.42 16.17 20.49
C ALA A 871 -11.43 16.92 21.36
N THR A 872 -11.73 18.17 21.01
CA THR A 872 -12.67 19.01 21.76
C THR A 872 -14.07 19.03 21.19
N SER A 873 -14.28 18.56 19.94
CA SER A 873 -15.59 18.47 19.32
C SER A 873 -16.36 17.25 19.83
N ALA A 874 -17.43 17.49 20.54
CA ALA A 874 -18.26 16.43 21.10
C ALA A 874 -19.22 15.88 20.05
N PHE A 875 -18.99 14.65 19.61
CA PHE A 875 -19.85 13.93 18.68
C PHE A 875 -20.85 13.04 19.42
N VAL A 876 -22.12 13.15 19.07
CA VAL A 876 -23.23 12.40 19.68
C VAL A 876 -23.89 11.52 18.62
N THR A 877 -24.14 10.26 18.97
CA THR A 877 -24.89 9.35 18.10
C THR A 877 -26.37 9.76 18.07
N ILE A 878 -26.95 9.76 16.87
CA ILE A 878 -28.34 10.07 16.67
C ILE A 878 -29.16 8.81 16.88
N ASN A 879 -30.20 8.91 17.72
CA ASN A 879 -31.16 7.84 17.91
C ASN A 879 -32.44 8.19 17.13
N ASP A 880 -32.95 7.25 16.36
CA ASP A 880 -34.24 7.40 15.73
C ASP A 880 -35.34 7.15 16.78
N PRO A 881 -36.22 8.15 17.10
CA PRO A 881 -37.28 7.96 18.06
C PRO A 881 -38.42 7.06 17.57
N ILE A 882 -38.50 6.78 16.26
CA ILE A 882 -39.60 5.99 15.67
C ILE A 882 -39.32 4.49 15.77
N TYR A 883 -38.03 4.10 15.58
CA TYR A 883 -37.64 2.72 15.56
C TYR A 883 -36.96 2.22 16.86
N GLY A 884 -36.99 3.05 17.88
CA GLY A 884 -36.80 2.76 19.32
C GLY A 884 -35.53 2.07 19.78
N SER A 885 -34.75 1.42 18.91
CA SER A 885 -33.58 0.64 19.32
C SER A 885 -32.45 0.58 18.29
N GLN A 886 -32.56 1.29 17.18
CA GLN A 886 -31.52 1.30 16.15
C GLN A 886 -30.83 2.66 16.11
N PRO A 887 -29.72 2.84 16.82
CA PRO A 887 -28.95 4.07 16.72
C PRO A 887 -28.32 4.15 15.32
N SER A 888 -28.20 5.38 14.83
CA SER A 888 -27.50 5.72 13.62
C SER A 888 -26.03 5.29 13.67
N PHE A 889 -25.47 4.88 12.55
CA PHE A 889 -24.02 4.67 12.40
C PHE A 889 -23.26 5.98 12.25
N SER A 890 -23.97 7.11 12.19
CA SER A 890 -23.40 8.45 12.12
C SER A 890 -23.48 9.18 13.47
N GLN A 891 -22.65 10.18 13.58
CA GLN A 891 -22.60 11.06 14.75
C GLN A 891 -22.67 12.50 14.28
N VAL A 892 -23.32 13.34 15.09
CA VAL A 892 -23.39 14.79 14.86
C VAL A 892 -22.70 15.53 16.01
N CYS A 893 -21.94 16.57 15.67
CA CYS A 893 -21.40 17.54 16.62
C CYS A 893 -22.11 18.88 16.40
N VAL A 894 -22.77 19.36 17.42
CA VAL A 894 -23.51 20.64 17.42
C VAL A 894 -22.65 21.83 17.76
N THR A 895 -21.51 21.60 18.39
CA THR A 895 -20.57 22.63 18.78
C THR A 895 -19.19 22.27 18.22
N PRO A 896 -19.00 22.35 16.91
CA PRO A 896 -17.70 22.05 16.30
C PRO A 896 -16.63 23.03 16.81
N SER A 897 -15.49 22.49 17.21
CA SER A 897 -14.33 23.27 17.64
C SER A 897 -13.27 23.27 16.55
N PHE A 898 -12.57 24.40 16.42
CA PHE A 898 -11.51 24.58 15.45
C PHE A 898 -10.26 25.12 16.12
N THR A 899 -9.08 24.64 15.69
CA THR A 899 -7.80 25.15 16.18
C THR A 899 -7.43 26.44 15.48
N GLY A 900 -7.09 27.49 16.26
CA GLY A 900 -6.66 28.80 15.75
C GLY A 900 -7.71 29.90 15.88
N ALA A 901 -7.25 31.16 15.87
CA ALA A 901 -8.06 32.33 16.17
C ALA A 901 -9.06 32.75 15.07
N ASN A 902 -9.00 32.14 13.91
CA ASN A 902 -9.89 32.49 12.78
C ASN A 902 -10.68 31.27 12.30
N SER A 903 -11.87 31.14 12.82
CA SER A 903 -12.83 30.10 12.48
C SER A 903 -13.41 30.17 11.05
N PHE A 904 -12.96 31.04 10.16
CA PHE A 904 -13.76 31.45 9.02
C PHE A 904 -13.15 31.31 7.62
N ALA A 905 -11.93 30.93 7.51
CA ALA A 905 -11.43 30.33 6.27
C ALA A 905 -11.19 28.85 6.57
N ILE A 906 -12.27 28.08 6.56
CA ILE A 906 -12.18 26.64 6.81
C ILE A 906 -11.56 26.03 5.55
N PRO A 907 -10.27 25.76 5.53
CA PRO A 907 -9.67 25.06 4.43
C PRO A 907 -10.11 23.62 4.49
N GLY A 908 -10.87 23.21 3.51
CA GLY A 908 -11.40 21.87 3.33
C GLY A 908 -12.00 21.78 1.95
N GLU A 909 -12.37 20.57 1.54
CA GLU A 909 -13.00 20.37 0.26
C GLU A 909 -14.46 20.87 0.31
N GLN A 910 -14.78 21.84 -0.55
CA GLN A 910 -16.17 22.26 -0.68
C GLN A 910 -16.95 21.24 -1.50
N VAL A 911 -17.86 20.52 -0.83
CA VAL A 911 -18.70 19.51 -1.48
C VAL A 911 -19.82 20.17 -2.28
N PHE A 912 -20.51 21.14 -1.69
CA PHE A 912 -21.50 21.97 -2.39
C PHE A 912 -21.64 23.34 -1.75
N SER A 913 -22.22 24.26 -2.51
CA SER A 913 -22.67 25.57 -2.03
C SER A 913 -24.05 25.85 -2.56
N TYR A 914 -24.89 26.43 -1.71
CA TYR A 914 -26.28 26.73 -2.04
C TYR A 914 -26.68 28.08 -1.47
N VAL A 915 -27.50 28.82 -2.22
CA VAL A 915 -28.03 30.11 -1.79
C VAL A 915 -29.52 29.97 -1.52
N ALA A 916 -29.88 30.14 -0.28
CA ALA A 916 -31.27 30.08 0.17
C ALA A 916 -31.88 31.49 0.20
N SER A 917 -33.08 31.63 -0.36
CA SER A 917 -33.82 32.87 -0.35
C SER A 917 -34.55 33.08 1.00
N PRO A 918 -34.66 34.32 1.48
CA PRO A 918 -35.30 34.60 2.74
C PRO A 918 -36.82 34.35 2.70
N GLY A 919 -37.38 33.97 3.83
CA GLY A 919 -38.82 33.82 4.02
C GLY A 919 -39.49 32.65 3.29
N GLN A 920 -38.71 31.74 2.72
CA GLN A 920 -39.21 30.56 2.02
C GLN A 920 -38.53 29.30 2.52
N LEU A 921 -39.22 28.17 2.37
CA LEU A 921 -38.60 26.86 2.51
C LEU A 921 -37.77 26.60 1.24
N ASN A 922 -36.46 26.51 1.41
CA ASN A 922 -35.56 26.19 0.33
C ASN A 922 -35.08 24.76 0.53
N THR A 923 -35.38 23.89 -0.42
CA THR A 923 -34.95 22.48 -0.39
C THR A 923 -33.95 22.23 -1.49
N LEU A 924 -32.75 21.80 -1.11
CA LEU A 924 -31.74 21.30 -2.02
C LEU A 924 -31.79 19.77 -2.01
N ASN A 925 -32.17 19.21 -3.16
CA ASN A 925 -32.09 17.76 -3.33
C ASN A 925 -30.62 17.39 -3.64
N LEU A 926 -30.01 16.60 -2.76
CA LEU A 926 -28.62 16.15 -2.87
C LEU A 926 -28.48 14.80 -3.61
N THR A 927 -29.61 14.13 -3.86
CA THR A 927 -29.59 12.82 -4.55
C THR A 927 -28.96 12.85 -5.95
N PRO A 928 -29.09 13.92 -6.78
CA PRO A 928 -28.42 14.02 -8.07
C PRO A 928 -26.90 14.11 -7.97
N PHE A 929 -26.38 14.56 -6.82
CA PHE A 929 -24.93 14.67 -6.57
C PHE A 929 -24.33 13.36 -6.04
N LYS A 930 -24.90 12.22 -6.38
CA LYS A 930 -24.51 10.90 -5.87
C LYS A 930 -23.01 10.62 -5.94
N GLU A 931 -22.35 11.08 -7.00
CA GLU A 931 -20.90 10.83 -7.16
C GLU A 931 -20.07 11.61 -6.16
N LEU A 932 -20.41 12.85 -5.88
CA LEU A 932 -19.72 13.68 -4.91
C LEU A 932 -20.04 13.24 -3.48
N THR A 933 -21.31 12.97 -3.17
CA THR A 933 -21.74 12.60 -1.83
C THR A 933 -21.39 11.15 -1.47
N GLN A 934 -21.39 10.24 -2.43
CA GLN A 934 -21.02 8.85 -2.18
C GLN A 934 -19.50 8.66 -1.94
N SER A 935 -18.66 9.57 -2.40
CA SER A 935 -17.23 9.56 -2.14
C SER A 935 -16.84 10.34 -0.88
N ALA A 936 -17.76 11.16 -0.36
CA ALA A 936 -17.45 12.21 0.60
C ALA A 936 -17.51 11.78 2.07
N LEU A 937 -18.38 10.86 2.44
CA LEU A 937 -18.57 10.50 3.84
C LEU A 937 -18.35 9.01 4.07
N GLY A 938 -17.11 8.67 4.24
CA GLY A 938 -16.65 7.31 4.55
C GLY A 938 -15.72 7.28 5.74
N GLY A 939 -15.43 6.07 6.20
CA GLY A 939 -14.30 5.86 7.09
C GLY A 939 -13.02 5.87 6.24
N ARG A 940 -11.96 6.50 6.75
CA ARG A 940 -10.63 6.46 6.09
C ARG A 940 -9.94 5.11 6.24
N GLY A 941 -10.59 4.13 6.86
CA GLY A 941 -10.04 2.80 7.06
C GLY A 941 -8.97 2.71 8.13
N VAL A 942 -8.61 3.80 8.77
CA VAL A 942 -7.59 3.87 9.83
C VAL A 942 -8.24 4.41 11.10
N TYR A 943 -8.70 3.50 11.95
CA TYR A 943 -9.19 3.86 13.27
C TYR A 943 -8.02 4.27 14.19
N PRO A 944 -8.19 5.27 15.08
CA PRO A 944 -9.39 6.07 15.39
C PRO A 944 -9.55 7.35 14.57
N ASN A 945 -8.64 7.64 13.66
CA ASN A 945 -8.55 8.97 13.05
C ASN A 945 -9.16 9.04 11.67
N GLY A 946 -9.98 8.08 11.32
CA GLY A 946 -10.28 7.82 9.95
C GLY A 946 -11.64 8.24 9.44
N ALA A 947 -12.55 8.71 10.27
CA ALA A 947 -13.85 9.13 9.78
C ALA A 947 -13.79 10.51 9.13
N ASP A 948 -14.31 10.63 7.91
CA ASP A 948 -14.50 11.93 7.28
C ASP A 948 -15.50 12.77 8.07
N VAL A 949 -15.23 14.07 8.18
CA VAL A 949 -16.10 15.04 8.86
C VAL A 949 -16.63 16.01 7.83
N LEU A 950 -17.95 16.11 7.72
CA LEU A 950 -18.62 17.09 6.90
C LEU A 950 -19.20 18.18 7.77
N CYS A 951 -18.76 19.42 7.58
CA CYS A 951 -19.26 20.60 8.26
C CYS A 951 -20.29 21.31 7.38
N ILE A 952 -21.44 21.62 7.96
CA ILE A 952 -22.47 22.45 7.33
C ILE A 952 -22.29 23.88 7.84
N ASN A 953 -21.86 24.75 6.96
CA ASN A 953 -21.55 26.14 7.23
C ASN A 953 -22.61 27.05 6.65
N VAL A 954 -22.86 28.15 7.34
CA VAL A 954 -23.81 29.20 6.89
C VAL A 954 -23.21 30.58 7.05
N LYS A 955 -23.60 31.48 6.15
CA LYS A 955 -23.39 32.91 6.31
C LYS A 955 -24.51 33.70 5.63
N SER A 956 -24.82 34.88 6.13
CA SER A 956 -25.69 35.81 5.43
C SER A 956 -24.91 36.62 4.39
N VAL A 957 -25.56 36.98 3.30
CA VAL A 957 -24.98 37.88 2.30
C VAL A 957 -24.81 39.29 2.86
N SER A 958 -25.77 39.74 3.68
CA SER A 958 -25.71 41.04 4.35
C SER A 958 -26.54 41.02 5.66
N GLY A 959 -26.08 41.71 6.69
CA GLY A 959 -26.75 41.78 7.97
C GLY A 959 -26.83 40.46 8.73
N THR A 960 -27.62 40.48 9.81
CA THR A 960 -27.82 39.31 10.69
C THR A 960 -29.24 38.79 10.50
N ILE A 961 -29.37 37.48 10.36
CA ILE A 961 -30.67 36.80 10.25
C ILE A 961 -30.89 35.96 11.50
N THR A 962 -32.02 36.17 12.16
CA THR A 962 -32.44 35.38 13.31
C THR A 962 -33.37 34.25 12.87
N LYS A 963 -33.49 33.20 13.68
CA LYS A 963 -34.42 32.08 13.48
C LYS A 963 -34.24 31.34 12.15
N THR A 964 -32.99 31.10 11.76
CA THR A 964 -32.70 30.21 10.65
C THR A 964 -32.82 28.77 11.12
N ASN A 965 -33.52 27.93 10.35
CA ASN A 965 -33.57 26.48 10.61
C ASN A 965 -32.96 25.73 9.43
N VAL A 966 -32.19 24.73 9.74
CA VAL A 966 -31.54 23.88 8.74
C VAL A 966 -31.80 22.42 9.11
N VAL A 967 -32.26 21.64 8.12
CA VAL A 967 -32.51 20.21 8.26
C VAL A 967 -31.67 19.47 7.23
N LEU A 968 -30.81 18.56 7.67
CA LEU A 968 -30.09 17.63 6.80
C LEU A 968 -30.73 16.25 6.94
N ARG A 969 -31.04 15.61 5.80
CA ARG A 969 -31.49 14.22 5.74
C ARG A 969 -30.49 13.37 5.02
N TRP A 970 -30.27 12.17 5.54
CA TRP A 970 -29.38 11.18 4.93
C TRP A 970 -29.88 9.77 5.15
N GLY A 971 -29.54 8.90 4.21
CA GLY A 971 -29.65 7.47 4.35
C GLY A 971 -28.32 6.87 4.82
N GLU A 972 -28.38 5.78 5.54
CA GLU A 972 -27.21 5.02 5.92
C GLU A 972 -27.20 3.70 5.15
N ALA A 973 -26.23 3.57 4.26
CA ALA A 973 -25.99 2.32 3.56
C ALA A 973 -25.13 1.42 4.44
N GLN A 974 -25.79 0.47 5.04
CA GLN A 974 -25.12 -0.64 5.73
C GLN A 974 -24.67 -1.67 4.69
N ALA A 975 -23.60 -2.38 5.01
CA ALA A 975 -23.11 -3.44 4.18
C ALA A 975 -24.09 -4.59 4.11
#